data_86056ed7307f2c5c3254791b8fc7e766
#
_entry.id   86056ed7307f2c5c3254791b8fc7e766
#
_cell.length_a   1.000
_cell.length_b   1.000
_cell.length_c   1.000
_cell.angle_alpha   90.00
_cell.angle_beta   90.00
_cell.angle_gamma   90.00
#
_symmetry.space_group_name_H-M   'P 1'
#
loop_
_entity.id
_entity.type
_entity.pdbx_description
1 polymer ?
#
loop_
_entity_poly.entity_id
_entity_poly.type
_entity_poly.pdbx_seq_one_letter_code
_entity_poly.pdbx_strand_id
1 'polypeptide(L)'
;MSYTFSAINDLPYSMFRFITHFKLLFFVLLVSGCAAIGIMEYDKIYGKANVENRINQTNISPAQIQNFHTNIKPILESRCVVCHACYDAPCQLKMENVSGIERGANKELVYNGERLLTGKIPTGLTELNSINSDILQKTRAQGFFPVLNERQQSATANTQASVFYRMLALKQQHPLPDDALLNNSFDLSLDRDQQCPTIEEFEQYQRDFPLAGMPYGLPALSTQEHNTLVNWLAQGAKLPEPSSPTQAEEKMIMRWEQLLNGQSNKEKLIARYLFEHLFLANLYFQENSDSYFKLVRSTTPPGEAVALIQSRRPFDPPTKKAPFYYRLIKNNNVVVAKRHMPYPFGLAKLNYLTELFYQPDYQVEALPDYALETSANPFITFKAIPAKARYRFLLEQAQFSIMNFIKGPVCRGQIALNVIEDHFWVAFLDPDYLDQYHSNDFIADNSELLQLPASTSDKTLSLLYWRQYAKSQQEYLTNKLHYIKSLNLKPQELGLNLLWAGNGNPNATLTVYRHFDSASVLQGFVGQPPKTAWVISYSLLERIHYLLVAGFDVYGNVSHQLKTRLYMDFLRMEAEGNFITLLPKAQRRKVHEYWYRDTNPEIKDYIFSDNFDHLPETGVQYKTDTPLLELYDLIAEHTNHSALNDYNIEDKSRNRASKTKHQGKIPSHKGIEQKLAQLQHLVGAPATLLPQVSYVAITSPEGDYFYSLISNSAHSNVAHLFAEAERRLPKEDNLSILRGIVGTYPNAFFQITTEQLTAFVQAVSELKTEQDYQHLKDNFSVRRTDKNFWAFADKLHAWYKKYQRDSAGLLDFNRLENR
;
A
#
# COMPACT_ATOMS: atom_id res chain seq x y z
N MET A 1 -67.88 -2.51 24.86
CA MET A 1 -68.13 -3.89 24.33
C MET A 1 -66.77 -4.41 23.88
N SER A 2 -65.87 -4.91 24.74
CA SER A 2 -65.86 -6.28 25.33
C SER A 2 -66.04 -7.40 24.32
N TYR A 3 -64.93 -8.10 23.99
CA TYR A 3 -64.70 -9.53 24.05
C TYR A 3 -63.31 -9.85 23.43
N THR A 4 -62.32 -10.03 24.25
CA THR A 4 -61.49 -11.23 24.49
C THR A 4 -61.09 -12.08 23.29
N PHE A 5 -59.76 -12.13 23.00
CA PHE A 5 -59.04 -13.31 22.59
C PHE A 5 -57.85 -13.52 23.50
N SER A 6 -58.08 -14.46 24.45
CA SER A 6 -57.04 -15.08 25.24
C SER A 6 -56.93 -16.51 24.74
N ALA A 7 -55.71 -16.97 24.59
CA ALA A 7 -55.20 -18.31 24.58
C ALA A 7 -54.36 -18.60 23.33
N ILE A 8 -53.10 -18.29 23.37
CA ILE A 8 -51.99 -19.17 22.87
C ILE A 8 -50.69 -18.60 23.50
N ASN A 9 -50.51 -18.83 24.77
CA ASN A 9 -49.24 -18.66 25.45
C ASN A 9 -49.15 -19.70 26.52
N ASP A 10 -48.72 -20.94 26.11
CA ASP A 10 -48.15 -21.91 27.00
C ASP A 10 -47.46 -23.02 26.17
N LEU A 11 -46.37 -22.69 25.51
CA LEU A 11 -45.35 -23.68 25.11
C LEU A 11 -44.07 -23.34 25.85
N PRO A 12 -43.48 -24.26 26.61
CA PRO A 12 -42.33 -23.95 27.46
C PRO A 12 -41.14 -23.58 26.61
N TYR A 13 -40.50 -22.48 26.99
CA TYR A 13 -39.30 -21.87 26.37
C TYR A 13 -38.15 -22.86 26.11
N SER A 14 -38.15 -24.01 26.80
CA SER A 14 -37.25 -25.13 26.58
C SER A 14 -37.48 -25.89 25.27
N MET A 15 -38.70 -25.95 24.80
CA MET A 15 -39.06 -26.68 23.60
C MET A 15 -38.71 -25.91 22.30
N PHE A 16 -38.76 -24.58 22.37
CA PHE A 16 -38.34 -23.70 21.25
C PHE A 16 -36.81 -23.72 21.06
N ARG A 17 -36.04 -23.79 22.16
CA ARG A 17 -34.61 -23.98 22.12
C ARG A 17 -34.22 -25.35 21.58
N PHE A 18 -34.93 -26.36 21.92
CA PHE A 18 -34.68 -27.74 21.41
C PHE A 18 -34.92 -27.84 19.91
N ILE A 19 -35.99 -27.23 19.42
CA ILE A 19 -36.36 -27.26 17.98
C ILE A 19 -35.36 -26.43 17.15
N THR A 20 -34.87 -25.28 17.65
CA THR A 20 -33.84 -24.46 16.99
C THR A 20 -32.50 -25.16 16.96
N HIS A 21 -32.08 -25.79 18.06
CA HIS A 21 -30.83 -26.56 18.11
C HIS A 21 -30.93 -27.83 17.24
N PHE A 22 -32.09 -28.48 17.18
CA PHE A 22 -32.31 -29.65 16.32
C PHE A 22 -32.32 -29.27 14.85
N LYS A 23 -32.93 -28.14 14.47
CA LYS A 23 -32.86 -27.61 13.10
C LYS A 23 -31.45 -27.21 12.72
N LEU A 24 -30.70 -26.57 13.63
CA LEU A 24 -29.30 -26.20 13.40
C LEU A 24 -28.40 -27.44 13.27
N LEU A 25 -28.58 -28.43 14.14
CA LEU A 25 -27.90 -29.74 14.06
C LEU A 25 -28.22 -30.51 12.79
N PHE A 26 -29.46 -30.48 12.38
CA PHE A 26 -29.93 -31.13 11.15
C PHE A 26 -29.41 -30.42 9.89
N PHE A 27 -29.31 -29.09 9.93
CA PHE A 27 -28.71 -28.27 8.87
C PHE A 27 -27.21 -28.50 8.74
N VAL A 28 -26.51 -28.57 9.87
CA VAL A 28 -25.06 -28.89 9.94
C VAL A 28 -24.81 -30.32 9.43
N LEU A 29 -25.68 -31.30 9.74
CA LEU A 29 -25.58 -32.67 9.25
C LEU A 29 -25.87 -32.77 7.75
N LEU A 30 -26.80 -31.97 7.20
CA LEU A 30 -27.10 -31.95 5.77
C LEU A 30 -25.93 -31.29 4.97
N VAL A 31 -25.36 -30.22 5.45
CA VAL A 31 -24.23 -29.56 4.79
C VAL A 31 -22.96 -30.43 4.84
N SER A 32 -22.72 -31.10 5.98
CA SER A 32 -21.62 -32.07 6.11
C SER A 32 -21.81 -33.30 5.22
N GLY A 33 -23.06 -33.71 4.98
CA GLY A 33 -23.40 -34.84 4.10
C GLY A 33 -23.08 -34.56 2.63
N CYS A 34 -23.37 -33.38 2.10
CA CYS A 34 -23.13 -33.07 0.69
C CYS A 34 -21.63 -33.03 0.38
N ALA A 35 -20.82 -32.44 1.27
CA ALA A 35 -19.36 -32.40 1.09
C ALA A 35 -18.74 -33.82 1.16
N ALA A 36 -19.22 -34.66 2.07
CA ALA A 36 -18.73 -36.02 2.19
C ALA A 36 -19.08 -36.89 0.95
N ILE A 37 -20.25 -36.69 0.35
CA ILE A 37 -20.66 -37.38 -0.89
C ILE A 37 -19.76 -36.91 -2.05
N GLY A 38 -19.51 -35.61 -2.19
CA GLY A 38 -18.62 -35.06 -3.21
C GLY A 38 -17.19 -35.60 -3.11
N ILE A 39 -16.65 -35.69 -1.91
CA ILE A 39 -15.30 -36.25 -1.67
C ILE A 39 -15.24 -37.70 -2.12
N MET A 40 -16.25 -38.53 -1.75
CA MET A 40 -16.28 -39.93 -2.11
C MET A 40 -16.42 -40.16 -3.64
N GLU A 41 -17.12 -39.28 -4.33
CA GLU A 41 -17.28 -39.34 -5.79
C GLU A 41 -15.97 -39.01 -6.52
N TYR A 42 -15.31 -37.89 -6.14
CA TYR A 42 -14.01 -37.51 -6.72
C TYR A 42 -12.90 -38.52 -6.38
N ASP A 43 -12.88 -39.05 -5.14
CA ASP A 43 -11.94 -40.11 -4.75
C ASP A 43 -12.09 -41.39 -5.56
N LYS A 44 -13.35 -41.77 -5.92
CA LYS A 44 -13.64 -42.92 -6.74
C LYS A 44 -13.20 -42.74 -8.19
N ILE A 45 -13.34 -41.54 -8.76
CA ILE A 45 -13.06 -41.26 -10.17
C ILE A 45 -11.58 -40.93 -10.38
N TYR A 46 -10.97 -40.10 -9.53
CA TYR A 46 -9.66 -39.52 -9.73
C TYR A 46 -8.62 -39.93 -8.68
N GLY A 47 -8.98 -40.86 -7.77
CA GLY A 47 -8.13 -41.27 -6.66
C GLY A 47 -8.15 -40.27 -5.50
N LYS A 48 -7.62 -40.67 -4.34
CA LYS A 48 -7.55 -39.83 -3.14
C LYS A 48 -6.59 -38.65 -3.34
N ALA A 49 -6.99 -37.49 -2.84
CA ALA A 49 -6.12 -36.32 -2.81
C ALA A 49 -4.93 -36.58 -1.87
N ASN A 50 -3.71 -36.33 -2.36
CA ASN A 50 -2.47 -36.41 -1.61
C ASN A 50 -1.47 -35.43 -2.21
N VAL A 51 -0.90 -34.57 -1.38
CA VAL A 51 0.15 -33.62 -1.75
C VAL A 51 1.33 -34.31 -2.48
N GLU A 52 1.70 -35.54 -2.05
CA GLU A 52 2.76 -36.32 -2.66
C GLU A 52 2.53 -36.63 -4.15
N ASN A 53 1.28 -36.82 -4.54
CA ASN A 53 0.96 -37.11 -5.94
C ASN A 53 1.39 -35.97 -6.89
N ARG A 54 1.34 -34.73 -6.38
CA ARG A 54 1.71 -33.54 -7.13
C ARG A 54 3.21 -33.25 -7.01
N ILE A 55 3.79 -33.30 -5.83
CA ILE A 55 5.20 -32.94 -5.58
C ILE A 55 6.16 -33.95 -6.19
N ASN A 56 5.88 -35.24 -6.14
CA ASN A 56 6.75 -36.27 -6.68
C ASN A 56 6.88 -36.21 -8.22
N GLN A 57 6.15 -35.31 -8.91
CA GLN A 57 6.27 -35.07 -10.35
C GLN A 57 7.24 -33.93 -10.71
N THR A 58 8.14 -33.57 -9.83
CA THR A 58 8.99 -32.35 -9.89
C THR A 58 10.04 -32.33 -11.00
N ASN A 59 10.21 -33.38 -11.79
CA ASN A 59 11.12 -33.31 -12.95
C ASN A 59 10.51 -32.43 -14.05
N ILE A 60 10.75 -31.13 -13.95
CA ILE A 60 10.40 -30.16 -14.99
C ILE A 60 11.54 -30.06 -15.99
N SER A 61 11.29 -30.27 -17.27
CA SER A 61 12.29 -30.14 -18.29
C SER A 61 12.65 -28.68 -18.57
N PRO A 62 13.87 -28.38 -19.10
CA PRO A 62 14.22 -27.02 -19.51
C PRO A 62 13.22 -26.39 -20.49
N ALA A 63 12.61 -27.17 -21.37
CA ALA A 63 11.58 -26.72 -22.31
C ALA A 63 10.30 -26.31 -21.59
N GLN A 64 9.89 -27.01 -20.53
CA GLN A 64 8.73 -26.66 -19.73
C GLN A 64 8.98 -25.41 -18.88
N ILE A 65 10.20 -25.23 -18.35
CA ILE A 65 10.61 -24.01 -17.65
C ILE A 65 10.52 -22.81 -18.60
N GLN A 66 11.09 -22.95 -19.80
CA GLN A 66 11.04 -21.90 -20.82
C GLN A 66 9.59 -21.59 -21.21
N ASN A 67 8.77 -22.62 -21.45
CA ASN A 67 7.35 -22.44 -21.77
C ASN A 67 6.58 -21.72 -20.66
N PHE A 68 6.87 -22.06 -19.39
CA PHE A 68 6.26 -21.35 -18.26
C PHE A 68 6.58 -19.86 -18.27
N HIS A 69 7.86 -19.51 -18.39
CA HIS A 69 8.29 -18.11 -18.38
C HIS A 69 7.84 -17.32 -19.61
N THR A 70 7.76 -17.93 -20.78
CA THR A 70 7.45 -17.24 -22.02
C THR A 70 5.94 -17.15 -22.28
N ASN A 71 5.17 -18.20 -21.95
CA ASN A 71 3.78 -18.30 -22.37
C ASN A 71 2.78 -18.32 -21.20
N ILE A 72 3.10 -18.99 -20.07
CA ILE A 72 2.15 -19.16 -18.96
C ILE A 72 2.21 -17.97 -18.00
N LYS A 73 3.39 -17.63 -17.50
CA LYS A 73 3.58 -16.57 -16.53
C LYS A 73 3.01 -15.22 -17.00
N PRO A 74 3.21 -14.74 -18.23
CA PRO A 74 2.61 -13.50 -18.71
C PRO A 74 1.08 -13.48 -18.65
N ILE A 75 0.42 -14.61 -18.95
CA ILE A 75 -1.05 -14.73 -18.85
C ILE A 75 -1.47 -14.67 -17.38
N LEU A 76 -0.79 -15.42 -16.49
CA LEU A 76 -1.10 -15.37 -15.06
C LEU A 76 -0.94 -13.96 -14.50
N GLU A 77 0.13 -13.25 -14.85
CA GLU A 77 0.39 -11.88 -14.41
C GLU A 77 -0.71 -10.93 -14.87
N SER A 78 -1.00 -10.89 -16.15
CA SER A 78 -1.89 -9.89 -16.75
C SER A 78 -3.38 -10.20 -16.58
N ARG A 79 -3.79 -11.44 -16.24
CA ARG A 79 -5.19 -11.87 -16.14
C ARG A 79 -5.61 -12.32 -14.74
N CYS A 80 -4.67 -12.77 -13.91
CA CYS A 80 -4.97 -13.31 -12.58
C CYS A 80 -4.37 -12.48 -11.45
N VAL A 81 -3.08 -12.13 -11.53
CA VAL A 81 -2.38 -11.39 -10.47
C VAL A 81 -2.97 -9.99 -10.29
N VAL A 82 -3.53 -9.38 -11.32
CA VAL A 82 -4.24 -8.09 -11.23
C VAL A 82 -5.40 -8.07 -10.21
N CYS A 83 -5.85 -9.24 -9.72
CA CYS A 83 -6.81 -9.38 -8.62
C CYS A 83 -6.27 -10.29 -7.50
N HIS A 84 -5.35 -11.20 -7.79
CA HIS A 84 -4.84 -12.23 -6.88
C HIS A 84 -3.37 -11.99 -6.48
N ALA A 85 -3.01 -10.73 -6.17
CA ALA A 85 -1.64 -10.36 -5.88
C ALA A 85 -1.24 -10.43 -4.41
N CYS A 86 -2.16 -10.19 -3.50
CA CYS A 86 -1.87 -9.96 -2.10
C CYS A 86 -2.41 -11.05 -1.18
N TYR A 87 -2.03 -10.99 0.09
CA TYR A 87 -2.52 -11.93 1.11
C TYR A 87 -4.02 -11.82 1.36
N ASP A 88 -4.64 -10.67 1.05
CA ASP A 88 -6.08 -10.42 1.12
C ASP A 88 -6.78 -10.61 -0.23
N ALA A 89 -6.09 -11.17 -1.21
CA ALA A 89 -6.68 -11.54 -2.49
C ALA A 89 -7.92 -12.42 -2.27
N PRO A 90 -8.87 -12.40 -3.20
CA PRO A 90 -10.06 -13.24 -3.09
C PRO A 90 -9.70 -14.70 -2.78
N CYS A 91 -10.38 -15.29 -1.79
CA CYS A 91 -10.07 -16.62 -1.26
C CYS A 91 -8.61 -16.81 -0.78
N GLN A 92 -7.93 -15.75 -0.35
CA GLN A 92 -6.51 -15.76 -0.01
C GLN A 92 -5.61 -16.44 -1.06
N LEU A 93 -6.09 -16.57 -2.30
CA LEU A 93 -5.34 -17.17 -3.42
C LEU A 93 -4.33 -16.17 -3.96
N LYS A 94 -3.07 -16.35 -3.60
CA LYS A 94 -1.96 -15.48 -3.91
C LYS A 94 -1.21 -16.01 -5.15
N MET A 95 -1.45 -15.42 -6.31
CA MET A 95 -0.90 -15.90 -7.58
C MET A 95 0.37 -15.17 -8.04
N GLU A 96 0.88 -14.24 -7.26
CA GLU A 96 2.08 -13.43 -7.60
C GLU A 96 3.38 -14.24 -7.59
N ASN A 97 3.37 -15.44 -7.03
CA ASN A 97 4.49 -16.37 -7.03
C ASN A 97 4.03 -17.82 -7.07
N VAL A 98 4.98 -18.68 -7.38
CA VAL A 98 4.78 -20.13 -7.51
C VAL A 98 4.28 -20.76 -6.21
N SER A 99 4.87 -20.35 -5.07
CA SER A 99 4.51 -20.90 -3.76
C SER A 99 3.07 -20.54 -3.33
N GLY A 100 2.58 -19.38 -3.73
CA GLY A 100 1.19 -18.98 -3.47
C GLY A 100 0.18 -19.80 -4.27
N ILE A 101 0.49 -20.13 -5.52
CA ILE A 101 -0.35 -21.00 -6.37
C ILE A 101 -0.40 -22.43 -5.79
N GLU A 102 0.75 -22.99 -5.39
CA GLU A 102 0.83 -24.32 -4.76
C GLU A 102 0.13 -24.36 -3.40
N ARG A 103 0.24 -23.28 -2.61
CA ARG A 103 -0.49 -23.18 -1.34
C ARG A 103 -1.98 -23.28 -1.54
N GLY A 104 -2.53 -22.72 -2.62
CA GLY A 104 -3.94 -22.73 -2.93
C GLY A 104 -4.77 -21.66 -2.22
N ALA A 105 -6.06 -21.92 -2.09
CA ALA A 105 -7.07 -21.00 -1.58
C ALA A 105 -7.52 -21.33 -0.14
N ASN A 106 -8.14 -20.37 0.55
CA ASN A 106 -8.70 -20.51 1.89
C ASN A 106 -10.04 -19.73 1.97
N LYS A 107 -11.02 -20.27 2.69
CA LYS A 107 -12.33 -19.64 2.91
C LYS A 107 -12.32 -18.58 4.02
N GLU A 108 -11.30 -18.59 4.88
CA GLU A 108 -11.19 -17.64 5.98
C GLU A 108 -10.96 -16.21 5.46
N LEU A 109 -11.67 -15.24 6.05
CA LEU A 109 -11.42 -13.83 5.75
C LEU A 109 -10.23 -13.34 6.56
N VAL A 110 -9.26 -12.68 5.90
CA VAL A 110 -8.09 -12.11 6.58
C VAL A 110 -8.50 -11.05 7.60
N TYR A 111 -9.47 -10.22 7.26
CA TYR A 111 -10.01 -9.17 8.12
C TYR A 111 -11.29 -9.63 8.84
N ASN A 112 -11.21 -10.75 9.53
CA ASN A 112 -12.30 -11.26 10.36
C ASN A 112 -12.32 -10.54 11.73
N GLY A 113 -13.51 -10.12 12.18
CA GLY A 113 -13.68 -9.41 13.46
C GLY A 113 -13.20 -10.21 14.68
N GLU A 114 -13.41 -11.52 14.70
CA GLU A 114 -12.93 -12.41 15.77
C GLU A 114 -11.39 -12.42 15.82
N ARG A 115 -10.73 -12.53 14.68
CA ARG A 115 -9.27 -12.44 14.58
C ARG A 115 -8.76 -11.10 15.09
N LEU A 116 -9.39 -9.98 14.71
CA LEU A 116 -9.00 -8.64 15.15
C LEU A 116 -9.14 -8.48 16.67
N LEU A 117 -10.14 -9.11 17.29
CA LEU A 117 -10.31 -9.09 18.74
C LEU A 117 -9.25 -9.95 19.46
N THR A 118 -8.95 -11.12 18.93
CA THR A 118 -8.04 -12.08 19.57
C THR A 118 -6.57 -11.86 19.22
N GLY A 119 -6.26 -11.13 18.15
CA GLY A 119 -4.90 -10.98 17.62
C GLY A 119 -4.31 -12.27 17.06
N LYS A 120 -5.17 -13.26 16.70
CA LYS A 120 -4.72 -14.51 16.07
C LYS A 120 -4.07 -14.20 14.73
N ILE A 121 -2.88 -14.77 14.49
CA ILE A 121 -2.18 -14.63 13.22
C ILE A 121 -2.99 -15.31 12.12
N PRO A 122 -3.40 -14.60 11.03
CA PRO A 122 -4.12 -15.20 9.94
C PRO A 122 -3.25 -16.24 9.23
N THR A 123 -3.87 -17.34 8.85
CA THR A 123 -3.26 -18.29 7.92
C THR A 123 -2.98 -17.57 6.59
N GLY A 124 -1.92 -17.91 5.91
CA GLY A 124 -1.64 -17.35 4.59
C GLY A 124 -0.88 -16.02 4.53
N LEU A 125 -0.68 -15.32 5.64
CA LEU A 125 0.22 -14.16 5.67
C LEU A 125 1.70 -14.56 5.61
N THR A 126 2.05 -15.75 6.09
CA THR A 126 3.42 -16.27 6.03
C THR A 126 3.75 -16.66 4.59
N GLU A 127 4.79 -16.08 4.03
CA GLU A 127 5.31 -16.50 2.74
C GLU A 127 6.01 -17.86 2.88
N LEU A 128 5.75 -18.76 1.94
CA LEU A 128 6.43 -20.03 1.87
C LEU A 128 7.78 -19.82 1.18
N ASN A 129 8.87 -20.13 1.87
CA ASN A 129 10.22 -19.97 1.35
C ASN A 129 10.66 -21.15 0.45
N SER A 130 9.97 -22.28 0.60
CA SER A 130 10.16 -23.48 -0.20
C SER A 130 8.85 -24.24 -0.29
N ILE A 131 8.72 -25.07 -1.31
CA ILE A 131 7.59 -25.95 -1.51
C ILE A 131 8.09 -27.39 -1.35
N ASN A 132 7.57 -28.04 -0.31
CA ASN A 132 7.76 -29.49 -0.11
C ASN A 132 6.47 -30.07 0.51
N SER A 133 6.43 -31.40 0.57
CA SER A 133 5.24 -32.10 1.07
C SER A 133 4.86 -31.71 2.50
N ASP A 134 5.84 -31.60 3.41
CA ASP A 134 5.59 -31.25 4.82
C ASP A 134 4.98 -29.86 4.96
N ILE A 135 5.48 -28.89 4.20
CA ILE A 135 4.99 -27.50 4.20
C ILE A 135 3.56 -27.47 3.66
N LEU A 136 3.31 -28.15 2.54
CA LEU A 136 1.95 -28.18 1.96
C LEU A 136 0.96 -28.92 2.85
N GLN A 137 1.33 -30.04 3.47
CA GLN A 137 0.48 -30.73 4.45
C GLN A 137 0.11 -29.81 5.63
N LYS A 138 1.07 -29.04 6.16
CA LYS A 138 0.80 -28.03 7.19
C LYS A 138 -0.18 -26.95 6.71
N THR A 139 -0.05 -26.48 5.46
CA THR A 139 -1.00 -25.50 4.92
C THR A 139 -2.40 -26.10 4.74
N ARG A 140 -2.52 -27.37 4.34
CA ARG A 140 -3.82 -28.08 4.28
C ARG A 140 -4.45 -28.17 5.67
N ALA A 141 -3.66 -28.49 6.69
CA ALA A 141 -4.10 -28.50 8.10
C ALA A 141 -4.55 -27.11 8.60
N GLN A 142 -4.10 -26.03 7.97
CA GLN A 142 -4.51 -24.64 8.23
C GLN A 142 -5.76 -24.19 7.45
N GLY A 143 -6.43 -25.10 6.72
CA GLY A 143 -7.64 -24.78 5.97
C GLY A 143 -7.42 -24.34 4.51
N PHE A 144 -6.17 -24.34 4.03
CA PHE A 144 -5.93 -24.13 2.59
C PHE A 144 -6.30 -25.38 1.80
N PHE A 145 -7.02 -25.19 0.71
CA PHE A 145 -7.35 -26.25 -0.22
C PHE A 145 -6.67 -26.01 -1.58
N PRO A 146 -6.32 -27.12 -2.32
CA PRO A 146 -5.60 -26.98 -3.57
C PRO A 146 -6.50 -26.41 -4.66
N VAL A 147 -5.97 -25.49 -5.46
CA VAL A 147 -6.62 -25.04 -6.71
C VAL A 147 -6.11 -25.83 -7.92
N LEU A 148 -4.97 -26.51 -7.81
CA LEU A 148 -4.40 -27.44 -8.76
C LEU A 148 -4.68 -28.88 -8.30
N ASN A 149 -4.65 -29.85 -9.24
CA ASN A 149 -4.96 -31.24 -8.92
C ASN A 149 -3.91 -31.89 -8.00
N GLU A 150 -4.33 -32.47 -6.87
CA GLU A 150 -3.51 -33.29 -5.96
C GLU A 150 -3.91 -34.77 -5.97
N ARG A 151 -4.72 -35.22 -6.93
CA ARG A 151 -5.14 -36.59 -7.12
C ARG A 151 -4.27 -37.32 -8.15
N GLN A 152 -4.74 -38.38 -8.79
CA GLN A 152 -4.04 -39.07 -9.88
C GLN A 152 -3.61 -38.05 -10.96
N GLN A 153 -2.38 -38.22 -11.45
CA GLN A 153 -1.83 -37.28 -12.44
C GLN A 153 -2.04 -37.83 -13.86
N SER A 154 -3.18 -37.51 -14.44
CA SER A 154 -3.52 -37.72 -15.84
C SER A 154 -4.10 -36.44 -16.43
N ALA A 155 -4.04 -36.26 -17.75
CA ALA A 155 -4.56 -35.06 -18.40
C ALA A 155 -6.01 -34.76 -17.99
N THR A 156 -6.88 -35.80 -17.91
CA THR A 156 -8.26 -35.67 -17.48
C THR A 156 -8.37 -35.27 -16.01
N ALA A 157 -7.65 -35.97 -15.11
CA ALA A 157 -7.71 -35.62 -13.67
C ALA A 157 -7.13 -34.24 -13.42
N ASN A 158 -6.02 -33.89 -14.08
CA ASN A 158 -5.38 -32.58 -13.94
C ASN A 158 -6.27 -31.39 -14.34
N THR A 159 -7.23 -31.62 -15.24
CA THR A 159 -8.25 -30.63 -15.59
C THR A 159 -9.49 -30.79 -14.70
N GLN A 160 -10.16 -31.90 -14.70
CA GLN A 160 -11.47 -32.07 -14.07
C GLN A 160 -11.43 -32.02 -12.52
N ALA A 161 -10.32 -32.38 -11.89
CA ALA A 161 -10.13 -32.29 -10.44
C ALA A 161 -9.33 -31.01 -10.04
N SER A 162 -9.30 -29.99 -10.88
CA SER A 162 -8.66 -28.69 -10.63
C SER A 162 -9.69 -27.57 -10.57
N VAL A 163 -9.80 -26.90 -9.43
CA VAL A 163 -10.64 -25.70 -9.28
C VAL A 163 -10.24 -24.64 -10.31
N PHE A 164 -8.95 -24.47 -10.54
CA PHE A 164 -8.44 -23.50 -11.50
C PHE A 164 -8.99 -23.73 -12.90
N TYR A 165 -8.90 -24.98 -13.41
CA TYR A 165 -9.48 -25.32 -14.70
C TYR A 165 -10.98 -25.10 -14.73
N ARG A 166 -11.71 -25.59 -13.71
CA ARG A 166 -13.15 -25.52 -13.63
C ARG A 166 -13.65 -24.06 -13.64
N MET A 167 -12.96 -23.16 -12.97
CA MET A 167 -13.27 -21.72 -12.97
C MET A 167 -13.10 -21.10 -14.35
N LEU A 168 -12.01 -21.44 -15.07
CA LEU A 168 -11.80 -20.98 -16.46
C LEU A 168 -12.86 -21.53 -17.41
N ALA A 169 -13.16 -22.83 -17.30
CA ALA A 169 -14.18 -23.50 -18.13
C ALA A 169 -15.57 -22.87 -17.90
N LEU A 170 -15.93 -22.59 -16.63
CA LEU A 170 -17.20 -21.95 -16.29
C LEU A 170 -17.34 -20.59 -16.96
N LYS A 171 -16.27 -19.78 -16.98
CA LYS A 171 -16.27 -18.48 -17.67
C LYS A 171 -16.45 -18.61 -19.18
N GLN A 172 -15.84 -19.61 -19.79
CA GLN A 172 -15.97 -19.84 -21.24
C GLN A 172 -17.38 -20.34 -21.61
N GLN A 173 -18.02 -21.15 -20.75
CA GLN A 173 -19.37 -21.66 -20.95
C GLN A 173 -20.44 -20.57 -20.75
N HIS A 174 -20.18 -19.63 -19.84
CA HIS A 174 -21.07 -18.52 -19.45
C HIS A 174 -20.34 -17.18 -19.55
N PRO A 175 -20.04 -16.70 -20.77
CA PRO A 175 -19.39 -15.40 -20.96
C PRO A 175 -20.32 -14.26 -20.50
N LEU A 176 -19.72 -13.17 -20.05
CA LEU A 176 -20.46 -11.94 -19.75
C LEU A 176 -20.93 -11.27 -21.04
N PRO A 177 -22.09 -10.57 -21.02
CA PRO A 177 -22.49 -9.70 -22.11
C PRO A 177 -21.42 -8.63 -22.37
N ASP A 178 -21.16 -8.33 -23.66
CA ASP A 178 -20.22 -7.30 -24.07
C ASP A 178 -20.76 -5.91 -23.69
N ASP A 179 -19.93 -5.08 -23.07
CA ASP A 179 -20.20 -3.68 -22.67
C ASP A 179 -21.52 -3.46 -21.89
N ALA A 180 -22.01 -4.50 -21.20
CA ALA A 180 -23.19 -4.41 -20.36
C ALA A 180 -22.83 -4.20 -18.88
N LEU A 181 -23.72 -3.53 -18.15
CA LEU A 181 -23.61 -3.50 -16.69
C LEU A 181 -23.90 -4.90 -16.13
N LEU A 182 -23.09 -5.31 -15.18
CA LEU A 182 -23.34 -6.53 -14.42
C LEU A 182 -24.58 -6.36 -13.54
N ASN A 183 -25.36 -7.41 -13.42
CA ASN A 183 -26.53 -7.40 -12.55
C ASN A 183 -26.15 -7.42 -11.06
N ASN A 184 -27.12 -7.20 -10.19
CA ASN A 184 -26.93 -7.10 -8.73
C ASN A 184 -26.48 -8.42 -8.06
N SER A 185 -26.41 -9.55 -8.79
CA SER A 185 -25.82 -10.78 -8.26
C SER A 185 -24.29 -10.73 -8.18
N PHE A 186 -23.66 -9.77 -8.86
CA PHE A 186 -22.23 -9.50 -8.74
C PHE A 186 -21.97 -8.55 -7.60
N ASP A 187 -21.54 -9.06 -6.47
CA ASP A 187 -20.97 -8.25 -5.40
C ASP A 187 -19.51 -7.93 -5.73
N LEU A 188 -19.25 -6.66 -6.06
CA LEU A 188 -17.94 -6.12 -6.40
C LEU A 188 -17.35 -5.30 -5.25
N SER A 189 -18.03 -5.26 -4.11
CA SER A 189 -17.54 -4.59 -2.91
C SER A 189 -16.27 -5.27 -2.38
N LEU A 190 -15.50 -4.53 -1.61
CA LEU A 190 -14.32 -5.09 -0.93
C LEU A 190 -14.71 -6.00 0.25
N ASP A 191 -15.92 -5.82 0.77
CA ASP A 191 -16.46 -6.60 1.90
C ASP A 191 -17.34 -7.77 1.45
N ARG A 192 -17.32 -8.09 0.16
CA ARG A 192 -18.12 -9.14 -0.45
C ARG A 192 -17.96 -10.48 0.25
N ASP A 193 -19.03 -11.22 0.34
CA ASP A 193 -19.01 -12.61 0.73
C ASP A 193 -18.32 -13.43 -0.36
N GLN A 194 -17.10 -13.88 -0.06
CA GLN A 194 -16.30 -14.63 -1.02
C GLN A 194 -16.80 -16.06 -1.16
N GLN A 195 -17.16 -16.44 -2.38
CA GLN A 195 -17.51 -17.80 -2.72
C GLN A 195 -16.24 -18.55 -3.16
N CYS A 196 -15.71 -19.39 -2.28
CA CYS A 196 -14.44 -20.10 -2.45
C CYS A 196 -14.67 -21.62 -2.47
N PRO A 197 -15.18 -22.20 -3.59
CA PRO A 197 -15.49 -23.63 -3.64
C PRO A 197 -14.22 -24.47 -3.65
N THR A 198 -14.22 -25.58 -2.92
CA THR A 198 -13.29 -26.68 -3.16
C THR A 198 -13.70 -27.44 -4.40
N ILE A 199 -12.91 -28.39 -4.86
CA ILE A 199 -13.29 -29.19 -6.06
C ILE A 199 -14.52 -30.00 -5.81
N GLU A 200 -14.73 -30.49 -4.60
CA GLU A 200 -15.90 -31.30 -4.20
C GLU A 200 -17.19 -30.47 -4.14
N GLU A 201 -17.08 -29.17 -3.91
CA GLU A 201 -18.22 -28.26 -3.86
C GLU A 201 -18.52 -27.64 -5.22
N PHE A 202 -17.64 -27.84 -6.21
CA PHE A 202 -17.70 -27.10 -7.47
C PHE A 202 -18.97 -27.31 -8.28
N GLU A 203 -19.52 -28.52 -8.30
CA GLU A 203 -20.75 -28.83 -8.99
C GLU A 203 -21.98 -28.05 -8.46
N GLN A 204 -22.01 -27.82 -7.14
CA GLN A 204 -23.02 -26.96 -6.53
C GLN A 204 -22.77 -25.51 -6.87
N TYR A 205 -21.51 -25.07 -6.73
CA TYR A 205 -21.11 -23.72 -7.03
C TYR A 205 -21.49 -23.27 -8.46
N GLN A 206 -21.18 -24.08 -9.46
CA GLN A 206 -21.50 -23.72 -10.85
C GLN A 206 -23.01 -23.63 -11.13
N ARG A 207 -23.86 -24.41 -10.39
CA ARG A 207 -25.31 -24.29 -10.48
C ARG A 207 -25.82 -23.01 -9.84
N ASP A 208 -25.28 -22.64 -8.68
CA ASP A 208 -25.74 -21.49 -7.92
C ASP A 208 -25.20 -20.17 -8.49
N PHE A 209 -23.97 -20.19 -9.05
CA PHE A 209 -23.24 -19.02 -9.54
C PHE A 209 -22.68 -19.22 -10.97
N PRO A 210 -23.52 -19.45 -11.98
CA PRO A 210 -23.04 -19.81 -13.33
C PRO A 210 -22.20 -18.70 -13.99
N LEU A 211 -22.37 -17.42 -13.62
CA LEU A 211 -21.61 -16.29 -14.17
C LEU A 211 -20.34 -15.99 -13.37
N ALA A 212 -20.08 -16.69 -12.27
CA ALA A 212 -18.96 -16.40 -11.37
C ALA A 212 -17.64 -17.13 -11.71
N GLY A 213 -17.49 -17.56 -12.97
CA GLY A 213 -16.22 -18.09 -13.49
C GLY A 213 -15.13 -17.00 -13.53
N MET A 214 -13.85 -17.45 -13.63
CA MET A 214 -12.69 -16.54 -13.64
C MET A 214 -12.24 -16.18 -15.07
N PRO A 215 -11.85 -14.92 -15.30
CA PRO A 215 -11.77 -13.76 -14.39
C PRO A 215 -13.15 -13.25 -13.93
N TYR A 216 -13.29 -13.03 -12.60
CA TYR A 216 -14.57 -12.64 -12.01
C TYR A 216 -15.01 -11.24 -12.42
N GLY A 217 -16.22 -11.13 -12.99
CA GLY A 217 -16.78 -9.85 -13.43
C GLY A 217 -15.96 -9.13 -14.53
N LEU A 218 -15.05 -9.82 -15.21
CA LEU A 218 -14.23 -9.35 -16.33
C LEU A 218 -14.42 -10.28 -17.55
N PRO A 219 -14.01 -9.88 -18.76
CA PRO A 219 -14.16 -10.71 -19.96
C PRO A 219 -13.38 -12.02 -19.84
N ALA A 220 -13.86 -13.04 -20.55
CA ALA A 220 -13.15 -14.29 -20.69
C ALA A 220 -11.76 -14.09 -21.32
N LEU A 221 -10.87 -15.04 -21.09
CA LEU A 221 -9.58 -15.09 -21.79
C LEU A 221 -9.79 -15.30 -23.28
N SER A 222 -8.88 -14.81 -24.11
CA SER A 222 -8.84 -15.18 -25.51
C SER A 222 -8.71 -16.70 -25.67
N THR A 223 -9.18 -17.23 -26.81
CA THR A 223 -9.09 -18.67 -27.09
C THR A 223 -7.64 -19.16 -27.00
N GLN A 224 -6.67 -18.36 -27.44
CA GLN A 224 -5.26 -18.70 -27.37
C GLN A 224 -4.75 -18.78 -25.93
N GLU A 225 -5.03 -17.78 -25.09
CA GLU A 225 -4.65 -17.75 -23.67
C GLU A 225 -5.30 -18.90 -22.89
N HIS A 226 -6.61 -19.11 -23.11
CA HIS A 226 -7.34 -20.20 -22.49
C HIS A 226 -6.72 -21.56 -22.83
N ASN A 227 -6.51 -21.85 -24.13
CA ASN A 227 -5.93 -23.11 -24.57
C ASN A 227 -4.50 -23.31 -24.04
N THR A 228 -3.71 -22.23 -23.96
CA THR A 228 -2.36 -22.27 -23.39
C THR A 228 -2.39 -22.70 -21.93
N LEU A 229 -3.27 -22.08 -21.11
CA LEU A 229 -3.42 -22.48 -19.70
C LEU A 229 -4.00 -23.88 -19.54
N VAL A 230 -5.00 -24.27 -20.34
CA VAL A 230 -5.60 -25.61 -20.29
C VAL A 230 -4.57 -26.70 -20.63
N ASN A 231 -3.75 -26.49 -21.66
CA ASN A 231 -2.67 -27.43 -22.01
C ASN A 231 -1.64 -27.53 -20.89
N TRP A 232 -1.27 -26.43 -20.26
CA TRP A 232 -0.37 -26.43 -19.10
C TRP A 232 -0.99 -27.18 -17.90
N LEU A 233 -2.27 -26.93 -17.60
CA LEU A 233 -3.00 -27.64 -16.55
C LEU A 233 -3.09 -29.14 -16.83
N ALA A 234 -3.46 -29.56 -18.05
CA ALA A 234 -3.53 -30.95 -18.45
C ALA A 234 -2.18 -31.70 -18.29
N GLN A 235 -1.07 -31.00 -18.47
CA GLN A 235 0.29 -31.52 -18.25
C GLN A 235 0.70 -31.54 -16.77
N GLY A 236 -0.19 -31.27 -15.83
CA GLY A 236 0.05 -31.27 -14.40
C GLY A 236 0.45 -29.92 -13.82
N ALA A 237 0.32 -28.83 -14.59
CA ALA A 237 0.60 -27.46 -14.15
C ALA A 237 1.95 -27.31 -13.42
N LYS A 238 3.01 -27.85 -14.02
CA LYS A 238 4.34 -27.84 -13.42
C LYS A 238 4.83 -26.41 -13.25
N LEU A 239 5.33 -26.09 -12.05
CA LEU A 239 5.81 -24.79 -11.64
C LEU A 239 7.33 -24.85 -11.45
N PRO A 240 8.11 -23.94 -12.06
CA PRO A 240 9.56 -23.95 -11.92
C PRO A 240 9.99 -23.48 -10.52
N GLU A 241 11.16 -23.91 -10.08
CA GLU A 241 11.79 -23.36 -8.89
C GLU A 241 12.01 -21.85 -9.03
N PRO A 242 11.98 -21.10 -7.92
CA PRO A 242 12.32 -19.68 -7.93
C PRO A 242 13.68 -19.42 -8.57
N SER A 243 13.78 -18.34 -9.38
CA SER A 243 15.02 -18.01 -10.06
C SER A 243 16.14 -17.61 -9.09
N SER A 244 17.33 -18.18 -9.24
CA SER A 244 18.52 -17.81 -8.48
C SER A 244 19.11 -16.48 -8.98
N PRO A 245 19.92 -15.78 -8.17
CA PRO A 245 20.67 -14.61 -8.60
C PRO A 245 21.62 -14.95 -9.75
N THR A 246 21.86 -14.01 -10.65
CA THR A 246 22.91 -14.10 -11.68
C THR A 246 24.29 -13.89 -11.05
N GLN A 247 25.37 -14.28 -11.75
CA GLN A 247 26.74 -14.08 -11.27
C GLN A 247 27.07 -12.60 -10.95
N ALA A 248 26.50 -11.67 -11.70
CA ALA A 248 26.68 -10.23 -11.44
C ALA A 248 25.94 -9.80 -10.17
N GLU A 249 24.71 -10.30 -9.98
CA GLU A 249 23.93 -10.08 -8.75
C GLU A 249 24.61 -10.70 -7.53
N GLU A 250 25.16 -11.91 -7.65
CA GLU A 250 25.90 -12.57 -6.54
C GLU A 250 27.12 -11.76 -6.08
N LYS A 251 27.88 -11.16 -7.01
CA LYS A 251 28.99 -10.28 -6.66
C LYS A 251 28.54 -9.06 -5.85
N MET A 252 27.40 -8.48 -6.19
CA MET A 252 26.84 -7.34 -5.44
C MET A 252 26.29 -7.78 -4.09
N ILE A 253 25.62 -8.93 -4.02
CA ILE A 253 25.16 -9.55 -2.76
C ILE A 253 26.32 -9.75 -1.82
N MET A 254 27.43 -10.35 -2.28
CA MET A 254 28.62 -10.58 -1.44
C MET A 254 29.18 -9.27 -0.85
N ARG A 255 29.24 -8.18 -1.62
CA ARG A 255 29.71 -6.87 -1.13
C ARG A 255 28.81 -6.32 -0.03
N TRP A 256 27.51 -6.39 -0.21
CA TRP A 256 26.54 -5.94 0.79
C TRP A 256 26.55 -6.81 2.04
N GLU A 257 26.60 -8.13 1.89
CA GLU A 257 26.63 -9.05 3.01
C GLU A 257 27.94 -8.91 3.82
N GLN A 258 29.05 -8.58 3.16
CA GLN A 258 30.30 -8.26 3.84
C GLN A 258 30.17 -7.00 4.69
N LEU A 259 29.57 -5.93 4.17
CA LEU A 259 29.34 -4.67 4.90
C LEU A 259 28.39 -4.88 6.08
N LEU A 260 27.28 -5.61 5.87
CA LEU A 260 26.20 -5.78 6.85
C LEU A 260 26.54 -6.76 7.99
N ASN A 261 27.60 -7.59 7.83
CA ASN A 261 28.01 -8.57 8.83
C ASN A 261 29.37 -8.25 9.47
N GLY A 262 29.68 -6.96 9.62
CA GLY A 262 30.86 -6.48 10.32
C GLY A 262 30.89 -6.90 11.80
N GLN A 263 32.05 -6.82 12.44
CA GLN A 263 32.25 -7.41 13.77
C GLN A 263 32.17 -6.41 14.93
N SER A 264 32.47 -5.12 14.68
CA SER A 264 32.37 -4.08 15.70
C SER A 264 30.92 -3.80 16.10
N ASN A 265 30.73 -3.27 17.31
CA ASN A 265 29.40 -2.84 17.78
C ASN A 265 28.79 -1.77 16.86
N LYS A 266 29.61 -0.86 16.35
CA LYS A 266 29.18 0.16 15.38
C LYS A 266 28.61 -0.45 14.12
N GLU A 267 29.34 -1.38 13.49
CA GLU A 267 28.89 -2.06 12.26
C GLU A 267 27.61 -2.86 12.50
N LYS A 268 27.53 -3.59 13.61
CA LYS A 268 26.31 -4.37 13.98
C LYS A 268 25.09 -3.48 14.23
N LEU A 269 25.28 -2.31 14.85
CA LEU A 269 24.18 -1.36 15.10
C LEU A 269 23.69 -0.73 13.79
N ILE A 270 24.62 -0.35 12.90
CA ILE A 270 24.28 0.17 11.56
C ILE A 270 23.54 -0.89 10.75
N ALA A 271 24.00 -2.12 10.73
CA ALA A 271 23.33 -3.22 10.01
C ALA A 271 21.92 -3.47 10.54
N ARG A 272 21.72 -3.42 11.88
CA ARG A 272 20.38 -3.48 12.49
C ARG A 272 19.51 -2.31 12.04
N TYR A 273 20.03 -1.08 12.04
CA TYR A 273 19.32 0.11 11.60
C TYR A 273 18.86 -0.02 10.14
N LEU A 274 19.76 -0.41 9.25
CA LEU A 274 19.45 -0.61 7.83
C LEU A 274 18.40 -1.72 7.63
N PHE A 275 18.53 -2.84 8.33
CA PHE A 275 17.55 -3.93 8.25
C PHE A 275 16.16 -3.49 8.70
N GLU A 276 16.06 -2.82 9.85
CA GLU A 276 14.77 -2.41 10.41
C GLU A 276 14.09 -1.36 9.53
N HIS A 277 14.84 -0.45 8.92
CA HIS A 277 14.30 0.61 8.06
C HIS A 277 14.05 0.18 6.61
N LEU A 278 14.76 -0.83 6.09
CA LEU A 278 14.58 -1.35 4.74
C LEU A 278 13.73 -2.63 4.68
N PHE A 279 13.11 -3.03 5.78
CA PHE A 279 12.37 -4.29 5.91
C PHE A 279 11.29 -4.48 4.83
N LEU A 280 10.57 -3.41 4.45
CA LEU A 280 9.55 -3.45 3.43
C LEU A 280 10.08 -3.17 2.02
N ALA A 281 11.30 -2.67 1.87
CA ALA A 281 11.83 -2.23 0.59
C ALA A 281 12.03 -3.40 -0.40
N ASN A 282 11.83 -3.09 -1.68
CA ASN A 282 12.25 -3.93 -2.80
C ASN A 282 13.60 -3.39 -3.30
N LEU A 283 14.68 -4.00 -2.84
CA LEU A 283 16.05 -3.58 -3.16
C LEU A 283 16.40 -3.99 -4.60
N TYR A 284 17.02 -3.10 -5.38
CA TYR A 284 17.46 -3.43 -6.72
C TYR A 284 18.86 -2.89 -7.00
N PHE A 285 19.62 -3.64 -7.79
CA PHE A 285 20.94 -3.22 -8.23
C PHE A 285 20.79 -2.42 -9.53
N GLN A 286 21.16 -1.14 -9.52
CA GLN A 286 21.00 -0.26 -10.69
C GLN A 286 21.80 -0.73 -11.90
N GLU A 287 22.86 -1.48 -11.67
CA GLU A 287 23.72 -2.08 -12.70
C GLU A 287 23.06 -3.29 -13.40
N ASN A 288 22.05 -3.93 -12.74
CA ASN A 288 21.31 -5.10 -13.22
C ASN A 288 19.84 -5.01 -12.77
N SER A 289 19.06 -4.14 -13.37
CA SER A 289 17.85 -3.57 -12.77
C SER A 289 16.53 -4.32 -12.95
N ASP A 290 16.53 -5.57 -13.43
CA ASP A 290 15.27 -6.31 -13.66
C ASP A 290 14.89 -7.26 -12.51
N SER A 291 15.69 -7.31 -11.45
CA SER A 291 15.48 -8.16 -10.29
C SER A 291 15.41 -7.33 -9.00
N TYR A 292 14.54 -7.78 -8.10
CA TYR A 292 14.43 -7.22 -6.77
C TYR A 292 14.91 -8.21 -5.70
N PHE A 293 15.35 -7.67 -4.56
CA PHE A 293 15.86 -8.43 -3.42
C PHE A 293 15.20 -7.97 -2.13
N LYS A 294 15.22 -8.85 -1.12
CA LYS A 294 14.83 -8.54 0.26
C LYS A 294 16.04 -8.69 1.17
N LEU A 295 16.19 -7.74 2.10
CA LEU A 295 17.13 -7.86 3.21
C LEU A 295 16.47 -8.67 4.32
N VAL A 296 17.09 -9.77 4.71
CA VAL A 296 16.56 -10.74 5.66
C VAL A 296 17.58 -11.12 6.73
N ARG A 297 17.12 -11.74 7.82
CA ARG A 297 17.98 -12.39 8.81
C ARG A 297 18.02 -13.90 8.54
N SER A 298 19.22 -14.50 8.67
CA SER A 298 19.46 -15.93 8.44
C SER A 298 20.28 -16.54 9.58
N THR A 299 20.07 -17.83 9.87
CA THR A 299 20.92 -18.58 10.78
C THR A 299 22.20 -19.10 10.10
N THR A 300 22.27 -19.07 8.77
CA THR A 300 23.45 -19.47 8.00
C THR A 300 24.27 -18.27 7.55
N PRO A 301 25.62 -18.36 7.55
CA PRO A 301 26.50 -17.27 7.17
C PRO A 301 26.47 -16.98 5.65
N PRO A 302 27.05 -15.84 5.21
CA PRO A 302 27.32 -15.57 3.80
C PRO A 302 28.08 -16.73 3.12
N GLY A 303 27.66 -17.04 1.89
CA GLY A 303 28.21 -18.15 1.10
C GLY A 303 27.48 -19.49 1.24
N GLU A 304 26.63 -19.64 2.26
CA GLU A 304 25.76 -20.80 2.42
C GLU A 304 24.33 -20.51 1.97
N ALA A 305 23.53 -21.57 1.77
CA ALA A 305 22.09 -21.41 1.50
C ALA A 305 21.39 -20.68 2.65
N VAL A 306 20.52 -19.73 2.31
CA VAL A 306 19.85 -18.91 3.34
C VAL A 306 18.85 -19.73 4.13
N ALA A 307 19.06 -19.83 5.45
CA ALA A 307 18.10 -20.39 6.40
C ALA A 307 17.37 -19.24 7.12
N LEU A 308 16.23 -18.84 6.53
CA LEU A 308 15.50 -17.63 6.89
C LEU A 308 15.02 -17.64 8.34
N ILE A 309 15.30 -16.56 9.07
CA ILE A 309 14.65 -16.24 10.33
C ILE A 309 13.41 -15.41 10.02
N GLN A 310 12.24 -15.98 10.23
CA GLN A 310 10.99 -15.27 10.06
C GLN A 310 10.81 -14.19 11.12
N SER A 311 10.55 -12.97 10.70
CA SER A 311 10.33 -11.82 11.57
C SER A 311 8.93 -11.29 11.37
N ARG A 312 8.16 -11.21 12.45
CA ARG A 312 6.83 -10.59 12.43
C ARG A 312 6.96 -9.07 12.29
N ARG A 313 7.84 -8.49 13.09
CA ARG A 313 8.25 -7.08 13.03
C ARG A 313 9.76 -7.01 12.94
N PRO A 314 10.34 -6.04 12.26
CA PRO A 314 11.79 -6.01 12.04
C PRO A 314 12.60 -5.88 13.34
N PHE A 315 12.06 -5.24 14.36
CA PHE A 315 12.69 -5.08 15.67
C PHE A 315 12.47 -6.26 16.64
N ASP A 316 11.71 -7.30 16.26
CA ASP A 316 11.58 -8.51 17.08
C ASP A 316 12.94 -9.23 17.22
N PRO A 317 13.21 -9.91 18.35
CA PRO A 317 14.46 -10.62 18.54
C PRO A 317 14.67 -11.68 17.45
N PRO A 318 15.89 -11.77 16.86
CA PRO A 318 16.15 -12.68 15.75
C PRO A 318 16.11 -14.15 16.16
N THR A 319 16.79 -14.50 17.24
CA THR A 319 16.84 -15.86 17.81
C THR A 319 17.44 -15.82 19.21
N LYS A 320 17.10 -16.81 20.04
CA LYS A 320 17.62 -16.88 21.41
C LYS A 320 18.92 -17.70 21.55
N LYS A 321 19.34 -18.49 20.54
CA LYS A 321 20.33 -19.57 20.75
C LYS A 321 21.48 -19.64 19.73
N ALA A 322 21.50 -18.84 18.66
CA ALA A 322 22.54 -18.94 17.64
C ALA A 322 22.93 -17.56 17.09
N PRO A 323 24.11 -17.37 16.55
CA PRO A 323 24.44 -16.20 15.77
C PRO A 323 23.51 -16.11 14.56
N PHE A 324 23.25 -14.91 14.10
CA PHE A 324 22.48 -14.67 12.90
C PHE A 324 23.24 -13.69 12.00
N TYR A 325 22.86 -13.68 10.73
CA TYR A 325 23.48 -12.90 9.67
C TYR A 325 22.43 -12.15 8.87
N TYR A 326 22.78 -10.96 8.37
CA TYR A 326 21.98 -10.24 7.38
C TYR A 326 22.32 -10.74 5.99
N ARG A 327 21.30 -11.13 5.25
CA ARG A 327 21.45 -11.76 3.93
C ARG A 327 20.49 -11.10 2.93
N LEU A 328 20.82 -11.19 1.66
CA LEU A 328 19.98 -10.77 0.56
C LEU A 328 19.39 -11.98 -0.16
N ILE A 329 18.07 -12.03 -0.28
CA ILE A 329 17.38 -13.06 -1.07
C ILE A 329 16.67 -12.44 -2.26
N LYS A 330 16.68 -13.15 -3.41
CA LYS A 330 15.96 -12.70 -4.60
C LYS A 330 14.45 -12.74 -4.35
N ASN A 331 13.77 -11.65 -4.66
CA ASN A 331 12.31 -11.58 -4.58
C ASN A 331 11.71 -12.03 -5.91
N ASN A 332 11.13 -13.22 -5.92
CA ASN A 332 10.51 -13.82 -7.11
C ASN A 332 9.02 -13.47 -7.27
N ASN A 333 8.47 -12.59 -6.40
CA ASN A 333 7.11 -12.12 -6.53
C ASN A 333 6.97 -11.19 -7.73
N VAL A 334 5.81 -11.23 -8.37
CA VAL A 334 5.44 -10.24 -9.38
C VAL A 334 5.34 -8.86 -8.73
N VAL A 335 5.85 -7.86 -9.41
CA VAL A 335 5.78 -6.48 -8.94
C VAL A 335 4.36 -5.96 -9.10
N VAL A 336 3.72 -5.63 -7.97
CA VAL A 336 2.40 -4.98 -7.93
C VAL A 336 2.52 -3.57 -7.40
N ALA A 337 1.94 -2.61 -8.10
CA ALA A 337 2.10 -1.18 -7.82
C ALA A 337 1.74 -0.81 -6.37
N LYS A 338 0.69 -1.42 -5.82
CA LYS A 338 0.20 -1.14 -4.46
C LYS A 338 1.19 -1.44 -3.32
N ARG A 339 2.21 -2.28 -3.57
CA ARG A 339 3.24 -2.65 -2.58
C ARG A 339 4.66 -2.33 -3.05
N HIS A 340 4.79 -1.71 -4.21
CA HIS A 340 6.11 -1.46 -4.77
C HIS A 340 6.81 -0.32 -4.02
N MET A 341 7.90 -0.68 -3.36
CA MET A 341 8.80 0.23 -2.65
C MET A 341 10.23 0.01 -3.18
N PRO A 342 10.53 0.44 -4.41
CA PRO A 342 11.85 0.24 -5.00
C PRO A 342 12.88 1.11 -4.25
N TYR A 343 13.98 0.48 -3.84
CA TYR A 343 15.09 1.18 -3.22
C TYR A 343 16.40 0.81 -3.93
N PRO A 344 17.11 1.78 -4.52
CA PRO A 344 18.36 1.51 -5.22
C PRO A 344 19.41 1.01 -4.23
N PHE A 345 20.03 -0.13 -4.53
CA PHE A 345 20.99 -0.82 -3.66
C PHE A 345 22.26 -1.24 -4.42
N GLY A 346 22.62 -0.46 -5.45
CA GLY A 346 23.83 -0.66 -6.24
C GLY A 346 25.09 -0.12 -5.57
N LEU A 347 26.20 -0.11 -6.30
CA LEU A 347 27.52 0.31 -5.78
C LEU A 347 27.54 1.76 -5.30
N ALA A 348 26.86 2.66 -6.02
CA ALA A 348 26.78 4.07 -5.61
C ALA A 348 26.11 4.22 -4.23
N LYS A 349 25.05 3.45 -3.97
CA LYS A 349 24.33 3.45 -2.69
C LYS A 349 25.19 2.82 -1.58
N LEU A 350 25.94 1.75 -1.88
CA LEU A 350 26.87 1.15 -0.92
C LEU A 350 27.92 2.18 -0.46
N ASN A 351 28.54 2.92 -1.40
CA ASN A 351 29.50 3.97 -1.09
C ASN A 351 28.85 5.09 -0.26
N TYR A 352 27.69 5.57 -0.67
CA TYR A 352 26.95 6.60 0.06
C TYR A 352 26.63 6.20 1.50
N LEU A 353 26.13 4.98 1.73
CA LEU A 353 25.83 4.53 3.09
C LEU A 353 27.09 4.28 3.92
N THR A 354 28.19 3.92 3.26
CA THR A 354 29.51 3.83 3.92
C THR A 354 29.99 5.21 4.40
N GLU A 355 29.90 6.22 3.56
CA GLU A 355 30.22 7.60 3.91
C GLU A 355 29.29 8.14 5.02
N LEU A 356 28.00 7.82 4.93
CA LEU A 356 26.97 8.34 5.84
C LEU A 356 27.06 7.75 7.25
N PHE A 357 27.32 6.46 7.38
CA PHE A 357 27.21 5.74 8.66
C PHE A 357 28.53 5.18 9.19
N TYR A 358 29.43 4.70 8.32
CA TYR A 358 30.63 3.98 8.75
C TYR A 358 31.84 4.90 8.92
N GLN A 359 32.00 5.95 8.09
CA GLN A 359 33.13 6.89 8.18
C GLN A 359 33.04 7.88 9.34
N PRO A 360 31.86 8.45 9.71
CA PRO A 360 31.80 9.41 10.81
C PRO A 360 32.36 8.85 12.12
N ASP A 361 33.06 9.67 12.86
CA ASP A 361 33.69 9.30 14.14
C ASP A 361 32.67 9.35 15.28
N TYR A 362 32.13 8.17 15.65
CA TYR A 362 31.32 7.96 16.86
C TYR A 362 31.50 6.55 17.37
N GLN A 363 31.30 6.37 18.66
CA GLN A 363 31.52 5.11 19.36
C GLN A 363 30.20 4.44 19.74
N VAL A 364 30.16 3.11 19.65
CA VAL A 364 29.07 2.26 20.14
C VAL A 364 29.65 1.32 21.19
N GLU A 365 29.53 1.71 22.44
CA GLU A 365 30.09 0.94 23.56
C GLU A 365 29.41 -0.41 23.73
N ALA A 366 28.07 -0.44 23.65
CA ALA A 366 27.26 -1.64 23.81
C ALA A 366 26.12 -1.66 22.77
N LEU A 367 25.75 -2.86 22.37
CA LEU A 367 24.57 -3.06 21.50
C LEU A 367 23.30 -2.98 22.36
N PRO A 368 22.25 -2.28 21.86
CA PRO A 368 20.94 -2.28 22.50
C PRO A 368 20.32 -3.68 22.43
N ASP A 369 19.60 -4.04 23.47
CA ASP A 369 18.86 -5.30 23.53
C ASP A 369 17.66 -5.33 22.59
N TYR A 370 16.87 -6.41 22.69
CA TYR A 370 15.61 -6.59 21.95
C TYR A 370 14.40 -6.60 22.90
N ALA A 371 14.51 -6.04 24.12
CA ALA A 371 13.35 -5.80 24.97
C ALA A 371 12.39 -4.84 24.24
N LEU A 372 11.09 -5.07 24.36
CA LEU A 372 10.10 -4.35 23.56
C LEU A 372 10.16 -2.84 23.80
N GLU A 373 10.38 -2.44 25.03
CA GLU A 373 10.48 -1.04 25.47
C GLU A 373 11.65 -0.30 24.80
N THR A 374 12.77 -1.00 24.61
CA THR A 374 13.95 -0.49 23.90
C THR A 374 13.77 -0.60 22.40
N SER A 375 13.51 -1.82 21.91
CA SER A 375 13.56 -2.14 20.48
C SER A 375 12.48 -1.44 19.66
N ALA A 376 11.31 -1.18 20.25
CA ALA A 376 10.23 -0.45 19.58
C ALA A 376 10.39 1.08 19.60
N ASN A 377 11.46 1.61 20.22
CA ASN A 377 11.76 3.04 20.25
C ASN A 377 13.09 3.33 19.53
N PRO A 378 13.06 3.88 18.30
CA PRO A 378 14.28 4.12 17.52
C PRO A 378 15.21 5.19 18.14
N PHE A 379 14.66 6.08 18.96
CA PHE A 379 15.45 7.12 19.63
C PHE A 379 16.29 6.57 20.79
N ILE A 380 15.85 5.47 21.40
CA ILE A 380 16.63 4.72 22.40
C ILE A 380 17.55 3.72 21.72
N THR A 381 17.03 2.90 20.80
CA THR A 381 17.77 1.83 20.13
C THR A 381 18.97 2.36 19.35
N PHE A 382 18.77 3.44 18.59
CA PHE A 382 19.79 3.96 17.67
C PHE A 382 20.42 5.28 18.14
N LYS A 383 20.34 5.61 19.42
CA LYS A 383 20.85 6.87 19.97
C LYS A 383 22.33 7.15 19.66
N ALA A 384 23.15 6.09 19.56
CA ALA A 384 24.57 6.21 19.26
C ALA A 384 24.85 6.59 17.79
N ILE A 385 23.91 6.35 16.85
CA ILE A 385 24.04 6.79 15.46
C ILE A 385 23.65 8.27 15.36
N PRO A 386 24.49 9.17 14.79
CA PRO A 386 24.16 10.59 14.67
C PRO A 386 22.79 10.84 14.02
N ALA A 387 21.96 11.68 14.66
CA ALA A 387 20.62 11.99 14.18
C ALA A 387 20.61 12.55 12.75
N LYS A 388 21.60 13.36 12.39
CA LYS A 388 21.79 13.90 11.04
C LYS A 388 21.99 12.81 10.00
N ALA A 389 22.75 11.76 10.30
CA ALA A 389 22.96 10.63 9.40
C ALA A 389 21.67 9.84 9.22
N ARG A 390 20.92 9.57 10.32
CA ARG A 390 19.62 8.91 10.29
C ARG A 390 18.60 9.70 9.48
N TYR A 391 18.55 11.03 9.66
CA TYR A 391 17.62 11.89 8.93
C TYR A 391 17.91 11.93 7.43
N ARG A 392 19.17 12.08 7.03
CA ARG A 392 19.57 12.03 5.61
C ARG A 392 19.22 10.70 4.97
N PHE A 393 19.40 9.59 5.68
CA PHE A 393 18.97 8.29 5.22
C PHE A 393 17.45 8.19 5.02
N LEU A 394 16.66 8.69 5.97
CA LEU A 394 15.20 8.67 5.88
C LEU A 394 14.66 9.55 4.74
N LEU A 395 15.30 10.70 4.47
CA LEU A 395 14.93 11.57 3.36
C LEU A 395 15.07 10.87 2.00
N GLU A 396 16.03 9.94 1.86
CA GLU A 396 16.20 9.14 0.63
C GLU A 396 14.98 8.27 0.27
N GLN A 397 14.16 7.92 1.25
CA GLN A 397 12.96 7.10 1.07
C GLN A 397 11.68 7.79 1.60
N ALA A 398 11.72 9.10 1.77
CA ALA A 398 10.62 9.87 2.34
C ALA A 398 9.30 9.67 1.60
N GLN A 399 9.33 9.55 0.28
CA GLN A 399 8.16 9.23 -0.55
C GLN A 399 7.43 7.96 -0.06
N PHE A 400 8.18 6.88 0.19
CA PHE A 400 7.59 5.61 0.61
C PHE A 400 7.21 5.61 2.09
N SER A 401 7.97 6.32 2.93
CA SER A 401 7.63 6.49 4.34
C SER A 401 6.29 7.21 4.49
N ILE A 402 6.10 8.31 3.78
CA ILE A 402 4.84 9.06 3.77
C ILE A 402 3.70 8.22 3.17
N MET A 403 3.91 7.52 2.04
CA MET A 403 2.90 6.67 1.45
C MET A 403 2.40 5.60 2.45
N ASN A 404 3.32 4.91 3.12
CA ASN A 404 2.94 3.88 4.10
C ASN A 404 2.35 4.48 5.38
N PHE A 405 2.68 5.71 5.73
CA PHE A 405 2.03 6.43 6.83
C PHE A 405 0.55 6.70 6.55
N ILE A 406 0.16 6.93 5.31
CA ILE A 406 -1.25 7.17 4.96
C ILE A 406 -2.04 5.86 4.85
N LYS A 407 -1.52 4.89 4.11
CA LYS A 407 -2.26 3.64 3.81
C LYS A 407 -1.93 2.46 4.72
N GLY A 408 -0.88 2.54 5.51
CA GLY A 408 -0.27 1.39 6.18
C GLY A 408 0.57 0.52 5.22
N PRO A 409 1.48 -0.32 5.75
CA PRO A 409 2.31 -1.24 4.96
C PRO A 409 1.53 -2.50 4.54
N VAL A 410 0.26 -2.36 4.20
CA VAL A 410 -0.67 -3.45 3.91
C VAL A 410 -1.16 -3.38 2.48
N CYS A 411 -1.64 -4.51 1.98
CA CYS A 411 -2.21 -4.59 0.63
C CYS A 411 -3.60 -3.98 0.54
N ARG A 412 -4.39 -4.22 1.57
CA ARG A 412 -5.70 -3.61 1.80
C ARG A 412 -5.71 -3.13 3.24
N GLY A 413 -5.98 -1.88 3.44
CA GLY A 413 -6.13 -1.31 4.77
C GLY A 413 -7.15 -0.19 4.68
N GLN A 414 -7.95 -0.03 5.72
CA GLN A 414 -8.68 1.23 5.85
C GLN A 414 -7.64 2.33 5.98
N ILE A 415 -7.92 3.46 5.38
CA ILE A 415 -7.07 4.63 5.50
C ILE A 415 -6.82 4.90 6.98
N ALA A 416 -5.56 4.99 7.31
CA ALA A 416 -5.15 5.10 8.69
C ALA A 416 -5.26 6.54 9.20
N LEU A 417 -5.22 7.53 8.31
CA LEU A 417 -5.18 8.96 8.65
C LEU A 417 -6.30 9.73 7.97
N ASN A 418 -7.09 10.46 8.73
CA ASN A 418 -8.11 11.37 8.20
C ASN A 418 -7.47 12.73 7.88
N VAL A 419 -7.95 13.36 6.81
CA VAL A 419 -7.51 14.67 6.35
C VAL A 419 -8.72 15.51 5.91
N ILE A 420 -8.59 16.83 5.86
CA ILE A 420 -9.71 17.69 5.40
C ILE A 420 -9.84 17.70 3.88
N GLU A 421 -8.80 17.30 3.17
CA GLU A 421 -8.82 17.11 1.72
C GLU A 421 -7.89 15.95 1.38
N ASP A 422 -8.32 15.08 0.48
CA ASP A 422 -7.55 13.91 0.04
C ASP A 422 -6.31 14.27 -0.80
N HIS A 423 -5.91 15.53 -0.77
CA HIS A 423 -4.74 16.08 -1.41
C HIS A 423 -4.02 17.06 -0.46
N PHE A 424 -2.71 16.88 -0.24
CA PHE A 424 -1.90 17.81 0.54
C PHE A 424 -0.42 17.74 0.16
N TRP A 425 0.35 18.77 0.53
CA TRP A 425 1.77 18.89 0.23
C TRP A 425 2.63 18.67 1.48
N VAL A 426 3.83 18.13 1.25
CA VAL A 426 4.81 17.83 2.30
C VAL A 426 6.16 18.41 1.92
N ALA A 427 6.78 19.13 2.87
CA ALA A 427 8.16 19.57 2.82
C ALA A 427 8.91 19.10 4.09
N PHE A 428 10.20 19.21 4.10
CA PHE A 428 11.05 18.71 5.19
C PHE A 428 11.96 19.82 5.72
N LEU A 429 12.29 19.76 7.02
CA LEU A 429 13.34 20.61 7.57
C LEU A 429 14.71 20.18 7.02
N ASP A 430 15.61 21.14 6.89
CA ASP A 430 16.97 20.87 6.39
C ASP A 430 17.79 20.08 7.42
N PRO A 431 18.39 18.94 7.03
CA PRO A 431 19.23 18.15 7.92
C PRO A 431 20.46 18.89 8.45
N ASP A 432 20.93 19.96 7.77
CA ASP A 432 22.07 20.73 8.21
C ASP A 432 21.72 21.73 9.33
N TYR A 433 20.43 22.05 9.48
CA TYR A 433 19.92 22.83 10.63
C TYR A 433 19.56 21.95 11.84
N LEU A 434 19.77 20.63 11.76
CA LEU A 434 19.37 19.71 12.80
C LEU A 434 20.05 19.99 14.15
N ASP A 435 21.35 20.31 14.11
CA ASP A 435 22.12 20.61 15.33
C ASP A 435 21.62 21.87 16.04
N GLN A 436 20.97 22.78 15.31
CA GLN A 436 20.37 23.99 15.89
C GLN A 436 18.94 23.73 16.40
N TYR A 437 18.15 22.87 15.73
CA TYR A 437 16.74 22.67 16.01
C TYR A 437 16.42 21.40 16.82
N HIS A 438 17.24 20.37 16.69
CA HIS A 438 17.11 19.11 17.40
C HIS A 438 18.50 18.45 17.55
N SER A 439 19.32 18.95 18.47
CA SER A 439 20.59 18.29 18.78
C SER A 439 20.36 16.82 19.19
N ASN A 440 21.39 15.99 19.05
CA ASN A 440 21.35 14.62 19.54
C ASN A 440 20.98 14.58 21.04
N ASP A 441 21.47 15.55 21.84
CA ASP A 441 21.18 15.64 23.26
C ASP A 441 19.71 15.95 23.52
N PHE A 442 19.12 16.95 22.83
CA PHE A 442 17.68 17.22 22.95
C PHE A 442 16.82 15.99 22.65
N ILE A 443 17.16 15.24 21.61
CA ILE A 443 16.41 14.03 21.23
C ILE A 443 16.61 12.93 22.28
N ALA A 444 17.81 12.74 22.78
CA ALA A 444 18.11 11.77 23.82
C ALA A 444 17.35 12.07 25.13
N ASP A 445 17.33 13.32 25.55
CA ASP A 445 16.63 13.79 26.76
C ASP A 445 15.11 13.65 26.66
N ASN A 446 14.56 13.67 25.45
CA ASN A 446 13.12 13.54 25.21
C ASN A 446 12.72 12.17 24.63
N SER A 447 13.63 11.21 24.57
CA SER A 447 13.39 9.90 23.93
C SER A 447 12.22 9.10 24.54
N GLU A 448 11.97 9.24 25.83
CA GLU A 448 10.83 8.61 26.51
C GLU A 448 9.48 9.23 26.08
N LEU A 449 9.44 10.54 25.81
CA LEU A 449 8.25 11.23 25.32
C LEU A 449 7.92 10.88 23.85
N LEU A 450 8.91 10.37 23.11
CA LEU A 450 8.83 9.95 21.73
C LEU A 450 8.50 8.45 21.55
N GLN A 451 8.02 7.78 22.60
CA GLN A 451 7.62 6.39 22.54
C GLN A 451 6.50 6.13 21.53
N LEU A 452 6.60 4.99 20.85
CA LEU A 452 5.62 4.54 19.87
C LEU A 452 4.63 3.54 20.49
N PRO A 453 3.41 3.42 19.95
CA PRO A 453 2.41 2.47 20.41
C PRO A 453 2.89 1.02 20.52
N ALA A 454 3.82 0.62 19.65
CA ALA A 454 4.38 -0.73 19.65
C ALA A 454 5.19 -1.09 20.91
N SER A 455 5.67 -0.10 21.67
CA SER A 455 6.39 -0.32 22.94
C SER A 455 5.49 -0.76 24.09
N THR A 456 4.17 -0.70 23.93
CA THR A 456 3.20 -1.07 24.96
C THR A 456 2.45 -2.35 24.62
N SER A 457 2.05 -3.10 25.66
CA SER A 457 1.27 -4.34 25.48
C SER A 457 -0.11 -4.07 24.88
N ASP A 458 -0.53 -4.91 23.93
CA ASP A 458 -1.84 -4.80 23.23
C ASP A 458 -3.01 -5.43 24.00
N LYS A 459 -2.83 -5.72 25.29
CA LYS A 459 -3.82 -6.50 26.06
C LYS A 459 -5.06 -5.72 26.50
N THR A 460 -5.02 -4.39 26.44
CA THR A 460 -6.12 -3.55 26.97
C THR A 460 -6.63 -2.59 25.91
N LEU A 461 -7.93 -2.64 25.64
CA LEU A 461 -8.61 -1.63 24.84
C LEU A 461 -8.97 -0.45 25.76
N SER A 462 -8.33 0.70 25.58
CA SER A 462 -8.61 1.88 26.41
C SER A 462 -8.77 3.14 25.59
N LEU A 463 -9.89 3.81 25.76
CA LEU A 463 -10.14 5.15 25.20
C LEU A 463 -9.25 6.23 25.87
N LEU A 464 -8.54 5.87 26.95
CA LEU A 464 -7.62 6.76 27.64
C LEU A 464 -6.29 6.95 26.90
N TYR A 465 -6.00 6.16 25.85
CA TYR A 465 -4.76 6.30 25.09
C TYR A 465 -4.61 7.67 24.46
N TRP A 466 -5.69 8.26 23.95
CA TRP A 466 -5.64 9.60 23.39
C TRP A 466 -5.10 10.61 24.40
N ARG A 467 -5.61 10.61 25.62
CA ARG A 467 -5.17 11.54 26.70
C ARG A 467 -3.72 11.30 27.10
N GLN A 468 -3.30 10.05 27.14
CA GLN A 468 -1.91 9.69 27.45
C GLN A 468 -0.97 10.22 26.37
N TYR A 469 -1.30 9.99 25.09
CA TYR A 469 -0.50 10.50 23.98
C TYR A 469 -0.53 12.02 23.92
N ALA A 470 -1.67 12.65 24.15
CA ALA A 470 -1.80 14.10 24.20
C ALA A 470 -0.87 14.72 25.25
N LYS A 471 -0.83 14.12 26.46
CA LYS A 471 0.04 14.59 27.53
C LYS A 471 1.53 14.50 27.15
N SER A 472 1.98 13.32 26.68
CA SER A 472 3.38 13.13 26.29
C SER A 472 3.78 14.03 25.12
N GLN A 473 2.90 14.19 24.15
CA GLN A 473 3.14 15.06 23.00
C GLN A 473 3.17 16.54 23.37
N GLN A 474 2.28 17.01 24.25
CA GLN A 474 2.31 18.39 24.77
C GLN A 474 3.60 18.68 25.55
N GLU A 475 4.04 17.73 26.39
CA GLU A 475 5.29 17.87 27.13
C GLU A 475 6.49 17.94 26.16
N TYR A 476 6.53 17.06 25.16
CA TYR A 476 7.56 17.10 24.12
C TYR A 476 7.57 18.44 23.36
N LEU A 477 6.38 18.94 22.93
CA LEU A 477 6.27 20.21 22.20
C LEU A 477 6.65 21.40 23.08
N THR A 478 6.35 21.36 24.38
CA THR A 478 6.75 22.38 25.35
C THR A 478 8.28 22.41 25.50
N ASN A 479 8.91 21.24 25.64
CA ASN A 479 10.37 21.12 25.70
C ASN A 479 11.03 21.62 24.41
N LYS A 480 10.46 21.27 23.26
CA LYS A 480 10.89 21.75 21.94
C LYS A 480 10.79 23.27 21.83
N LEU A 481 9.70 23.87 22.30
CA LEU A 481 9.52 25.32 22.29
C LEU A 481 10.58 26.02 23.19
N HIS A 482 10.80 25.49 24.40
CA HIS A 482 11.84 26.04 25.31
C HIS A 482 13.23 25.91 24.68
N TYR A 483 13.51 24.76 24.05
CA TYR A 483 14.80 24.56 23.35
C TYR A 483 14.99 25.55 22.21
N ILE A 484 14.01 25.73 21.32
CA ILE A 484 14.06 26.70 20.23
C ILE A 484 14.25 28.14 20.76
N LYS A 485 13.53 28.50 21.83
CA LYS A 485 13.73 29.82 22.48
C LYS A 485 15.14 30.01 23.05
N SER A 486 15.73 28.97 23.63
CA SER A 486 17.10 29.03 24.18
C SER A 486 18.18 29.24 23.13
N LEU A 487 17.91 28.88 21.87
CA LEU A 487 18.83 29.10 20.76
C LEU A 487 18.95 30.57 20.36
N ASN A 488 18.04 31.44 20.83
CA ASN A 488 18.02 32.89 20.55
C ASN A 488 18.12 33.21 19.05
N LEU A 489 17.43 32.42 18.22
CA LEU A 489 17.44 32.56 16.76
C LEU A 489 16.85 33.91 16.33
N LYS A 490 17.49 34.54 15.34
CA LYS A 490 16.94 35.74 14.70
C LYS A 490 15.78 35.37 13.79
N PRO A 491 14.79 36.26 13.55
CA PRO A 491 13.68 35.99 12.62
C PRO A 491 14.15 35.46 11.26
N GLN A 492 15.24 35.97 10.70
CA GLN A 492 15.82 35.57 9.42
C GLN A 492 16.23 34.09 9.40
N GLU A 493 16.60 33.53 10.55
CA GLU A 493 16.94 32.10 10.71
C GLU A 493 15.70 31.21 10.80
N LEU A 494 14.51 31.79 11.02
CA LEU A 494 13.20 31.13 11.06
C LEU A 494 12.45 31.28 9.73
N GLY A 495 13.17 31.34 8.62
CA GLY A 495 12.65 31.53 7.28
C GLY A 495 12.68 30.25 6.42
N LEU A 496 12.62 30.44 5.11
CA LEU A 496 12.67 29.36 4.12
C LEU A 496 13.96 28.53 4.19
N ASN A 497 15.06 29.10 4.70
CA ASN A 497 16.32 28.37 4.87
C ASN A 497 16.23 27.20 5.87
N LEU A 498 15.17 27.14 6.68
CA LEU A 498 14.89 25.96 7.51
C LEU A 498 14.43 24.76 6.70
N LEU A 499 13.91 25.00 5.51
CA LEU A 499 13.39 23.95 4.64
C LEU A 499 14.53 23.39 3.78
N TRP A 500 14.53 22.08 3.68
CA TRP A 500 15.49 21.37 2.85
C TRP A 500 15.25 21.65 1.36
N ALA A 501 16.23 22.26 0.72
CA ALA A 501 16.18 22.54 -0.72
C ALA A 501 16.43 21.29 -1.59
N GLY A 502 16.69 20.14 -0.97
CA GLY A 502 16.84 18.84 -1.64
C GLY A 502 18.25 18.55 -2.15
N ASN A 503 19.07 19.55 -2.48
CA ASN A 503 20.41 19.36 -3.04
C ASN A 503 20.45 18.36 -4.22
N GLY A 504 19.42 18.41 -5.08
CA GLY A 504 19.22 17.49 -6.21
C GLY A 504 18.41 16.22 -5.88
N ASN A 505 18.00 16.01 -4.64
CA ASN A 505 17.11 14.91 -4.25
C ASN A 505 15.63 15.31 -4.46
N PRO A 506 14.87 14.59 -5.30
CA PRO A 506 13.48 14.96 -5.61
C PRO A 506 12.50 14.74 -4.45
N ASN A 507 12.91 14.10 -3.36
CA ASN A 507 12.09 13.97 -2.15
C ASN A 507 11.98 15.26 -1.32
N ALA A 508 12.62 16.36 -1.73
CA ALA A 508 12.58 17.64 -1.02
C ALA A 508 11.15 18.15 -0.78
N THR A 509 10.28 17.91 -1.74
CA THR A 509 8.84 18.16 -1.65
C THR A 509 8.06 16.97 -2.19
N LEU A 510 6.91 16.71 -1.59
CA LEU A 510 6.04 15.61 -1.98
C LEU A 510 4.59 16.09 -2.07
N THR A 511 3.85 15.49 -3.00
CA THR A 511 2.40 15.61 -3.10
C THR A 511 1.76 14.28 -2.72
N VAL A 512 0.82 14.33 -1.79
CA VAL A 512 0.08 13.15 -1.33
C VAL A 512 -1.33 13.19 -1.88
N TYR A 513 -1.76 12.08 -2.46
CA TYR A 513 -3.15 11.78 -2.81
C TYR A 513 -3.60 10.60 -1.96
N ARG A 514 -4.58 10.83 -1.11
CA ARG A 514 -5.22 9.81 -0.30
C ARG A 514 -6.37 9.19 -1.12
N HIS A 515 -6.42 7.88 -1.19
CA HIS A 515 -7.51 7.12 -1.78
C HIS A 515 -8.19 6.31 -0.68
N PHE A 516 -9.36 5.75 -0.92
CA PHE A 516 -10.17 5.06 0.11
C PHE A 516 -9.38 4.06 0.98
N ASP A 517 -8.51 3.25 0.40
CA ASP A 517 -7.70 2.25 1.11
C ASP A 517 -6.25 2.22 0.62
N SER A 518 -5.80 3.30 0.03
CA SER A 518 -4.46 3.43 -0.52
C SER A 518 -4.00 4.89 -0.48
N ALA A 519 -2.77 5.12 -0.89
CA ALA A 519 -2.21 6.45 -1.10
C ALA A 519 -1.24 6.43 -2.27
N SER A 520 -1.15 7.55 -2.95
CA SER A 520 -0.10 7.83 -3.94
C SER A 520 0.68 9.04 -3.48
N VAL A 521 1.99 8.94 -3.49
CA VAL A 521 2.88 10.05 -3.13
C VAL A 521 3.80 10.32 -4.30
N LEU A 522 3.77 11.54 -4.79
CA LEU A 522 4.56 12.00 -5.93
C LEU A 522 5.65 12.94 -5.45
N GLN A 523 6.79 12.90 -6.11
CA GLN A 523 7.87 13.84 -5.89
C GLN A 523 7.55 15.19 -6.53
N GLY A 524 7.80 16.27 -5.82
CA GLY A 524 7.43 17.63 -6.21
C GLY A 524 6.07 18.09 -5.71
N PHE A 525 5.77 19.38 -5.86
CA PHE A 525 4.44 19.94 -5.68
C PHE A 525 3.67 19.83 -6.99
N VAL A 526 2.65 18.99 -7.01
CA VAL A 526 1.89 18.64 -8.21
C VAL A 526 0.42 19.01 -8.02
N GLY A 527 -0.21 19.53 -9.07
CA GLY A 527 -1.60 19.97 -9.07
C GLY A 527 -1.79 21.38 -8.50
N GLN A 528 -3.03 21.72 -8.14
CA GLN A 528 -3.37 23.00 -7.53
C GLN A 528 -2.95 23.05 -6.07
N PRO A 529 -2.69 24.23 -5.48
CA PRO A 529 -2.39 24.35 -4.05
C PRO A 529 -3.45 23.70 -3.17
N PRO A 530 -3.07 22.80 -2.25
CA PRO A 530 -4.02 22.12 -1.38
C PRO A 530 -4.49 22.98 -0.21
N LYS A 531 -5.50 22.53 0.52
CA LYS A 531 -5.98 23.20 1.74
C LYS A 531 -4.98 23.10 2.89
N THR A 532 -4.22 21.99 3.00
CA THR A 532 -3.24 21.75 4.06
C THR A 532 -1.88 21.36 3.52
N ALA A 533 -0.86 21.64 4.31
CA ALA A 533 0.50 21.18 4.06
C ALA A 533 1.23 20.86 5.37
N TRP A 534 2.27 20.04 5.23
CA TRP A 534 3.10 19.54 6.32
C TRP A 534 4.55 19.97 6.17
N VAL A 535 5.20 20.28 7.31
CA VAL A 535 6.64 20.37 7.40
C VAL A 535 7.14 19.34 8.41
N ILE A 536 7.99 18.43 7.95
CA ILE A 536 8.42 17.26 8.70
C ILE A 536 9.86 17.43 9.17
N SER A 537 10.06 17.34 10.49
CA SER A 537 11.38 17.32 11.15
C SER A 537 11.95 15.90 11.23
N TYR A 538 13.21 15.75 11.65
CA TYR A 538 13.83 14.45 11.85
C TYR A 538 13.04 13.56 12.83
N SER A 539 12.77 14.05 14.03
CA SER A 539 12.05 13.27 15.04
C SER A 539 10.65 12.87 14.57
N LEU A 540 10.01 13.68 13.75
CA LEU A 540 8.71 13.40 13.19
C LEU A 540 8.82 12.34 12.07
N LEU A 541 9.79 12.46 11.15
CA LEU A 541 9.98 11.48 10.06
C LEU A 541 10.40 10.11 10.60
N GLU A 542 11.26 10.06 11.60
CA GLU A 542 11.65 8.81 12.27
C GLU A 542 10.45 8.13 12.92
N ARG A 543 9.57 8.88 13.63
CA ARG A 543 8.34 8.34 14.20
C ARG A 543 7.36 7.86 13.13
N ILE A 544 7.16 8.64 12.06
CA ILE A 544 6.33 8.26 10.91
C ILE A 544 6.82 6.94 10.32
N HIS A 545 8.11 6.84 10.03
CA HIS A 545 8.71 5.65 9.43
C HIS A 545 8.59 4.45 10.36
N TYR A 546 8.99 4.62 11.61
CA TYR A 546 9.04 3.50 12.56
C TYR A 546 7.67 3.07 13.06
N LEU A 547 6.68 3.96 13.09
CA LEU A 547 5.30 3.63 13.48
C LEU A 547 4.65 2.66 12.49
N LEU A 548 4.78 2.89 11.18
CA LEU A 548 4.06 2.15 10.15
C LEU A 548 4.95 1.33 9.21
N VAL A 549 6.11 1.85 8.83
CA VAL A 549 6.99 1.14 7.89
C VAL A 549 7.80 0.05 8.59
N ALA A 550 8.33 0.34 9.77
CA ALA A 550 9.14 -0.61 10.53
C ALA A 550 8.35 -1.34 11.61
N GLY A 551 7.45 -0.66 12.32
CA GLY A 551 6.85 -1.14 13.57
C GLY A 551 5.40 -1.59 13.48
N PHE A 552 4.67 -1.32 12.40
CA PHE A 552 3.27 -1.71 12.32
C PHE A 552 3.12 -3.23 12.25
N ASP A 553 2.37 -3.75 13.20
CA ASP A 553 2.06 -5.16 13.26
C ASP A 553 0.77 -5.46 12.48
N VAL A 554 0.93 -5.95 11.24
CA VAL A 554 -0.21 -6.36 10.39
C VAL A 554 -1.02 -7.51 11.00
N TYR A 555 -0.46 -8.21 12.00
CA TYR A 555 -1.12 -9.26 12.76
C TYR A 555 -1.75 -8.74 14.06
N GLY A 556 -1.62 -7.45 14.33
CA GLY A 556 -2.10 -6.80 15.55
C GLY A 556 -3.61 -6.87 15.69
N ASN A 557 -4.07 -6.85 16.92
CA ASN A 557 -5.50 -6.82 17.25
C ASN A 557 -6.07 -5.38 17.12
N VAL A 558 -7.36 -5.23 17.40
CA VAL A 558 -8.07 -3.93 17.37
C VAL A 558 -7.38 -2.89 18.27
N SER A 559 -6.88 -3.30 19.44
CA SER A 559 -6.19 -2.39 20.36
C SER A 559 -4.92 -1.80 19.73
N HIS A 560 -4.10 -2.63 19.06
CA HIS A 560 -2.92 -2.17 18.34
C HIS A 560 -3.27 -1.19 17.23
N GLN A 561 -4.27 -1.53 16.41
CA GLN A 561 -4.71 -0.67 15.31
C GLN A 561 -5.25 0.67 15.82
N LEU A 562 -6.07 0.65 16.88
CA LEU A 562 -6.62 1.87 17.47
C LEU A 562 -5.53 2.78 18.06
N LYS A 563 -4.59 2.21 18.83
CA LYS A 563 -3.45 2.96 19.38
C LYS A 563 -2.63 3.62 18.28
N THR A 564 -2.31 2.86 17.24
CA THR A 564 -1.54 3.36 16.10
C THR A 564 -2.24 4.53 15.43
N ARG A 565 -3.54 4.39 15.16
CA ARG A 565 -4.33 5.42 14.49
C ARG A 565 -4.45 6.70 15.35
N LEU A 566 -4.68 6.57 16.64
CA LEU A 566 -4.71 7.71 17.57
C LEU A 566 -3.36 8.44 17.58
N TYR A 567 -2.26 7.70 17.58
CA TYR A 567 -0.92 8.30 17.58
C TYR A 567 -0.60 9.02 16.26
N MET A 568 -1.08 8.51 15.14
CA MET A 568 -0.90 9.15 13.83
C MET A 568 -1.47 10.57 13.77
N ASP A 569 -2.60 10.81 14.45
CA ASP A 569 -3.20 12.13 14.49
C ASP A 569 -2.27 13.17 15.18
N PHE A 570 -1.54 12.78 16.22
CA PHE A 570 -0.56 13.67 16.85
C PHE A 570 0.61 14.00 15.94
N LEU A 571 1.09 13.02 15.15
CA LEU A 571 2.15 13.26 14.17
C LEU A 571 1.70 14.21 13.06
N ARG A 572 0.44 14.07 12.59
CA ARG A 572 -0.17 14.98 11.63
C ARG A 572 -0.28 16.40 12.20
N MET A 573 -0.83 16.55 13.41
CA MET A 573 -0.99 17.86 14.06
C MET A 573 0.37 18.56 14.24
N GLU A 574 1.44 17.83 14.59
CA GLU A 574 2.79 18.39 14.67
C GLU A 574 3.31 18.83 13.29
N ALA A 575 3.08 18.04 12.24
CA ALA A 575 3.51 18.37 10.88
C ALA A 575 2.81 19.64 10.36
N GLU A 576 1.52 19.75 10.59
CA GLU A 576 0.68 20.92 10.25
C GLU A 576 1.13 22.15 11.07
N GLY A 577 1.36 21.99 12.37
CA GLY A 577 1.86 23.02 13.24
C GLY A 577 3.23 23.57 12.79
N ASN A 578 4.16 22.69 12.42
CA ASN A 578 5.46 23.12 11.89
C ASN A 578 5.30 23.96 10.60
N PHE A 579 4.37 23.60 9.70
CA PHE A 579 4.09 24.39 8.50
C PHE A 579 3.51 25.76 8.87
N ILE A 580 2.54 25.80 9.77
CA ILE A 580 1.89 27.06 10.21
C ILE A 580 2.89 28.04 10.82
N THR A 581 3.98 27.55 11.43
CA THR A 581 5.01 28.44 12.01
C THR A 581 5.74 29.31 10.98
N LEU A 582 5.72 28.92 9.71
CA LEU A 582 6.28 29.71 8.62
C LEU A 582 5.37 30.87 8.20
N LEU A 583 4.09 30.88 8.58
CA LEU A 583 3.17 31.98 8.33
C LEU A 583 3.42 33.16 9.29
N PRO A 584 3.00 34.39 8.91
CA PRO A 584 2.98 35.52 9.82
C PRO A 584 2.19 35.18 11.09
N LYS A 585 2.72 35.51 12.25
CA LYS A 585 2.13 35.16 13.55
C LYS A 585 0.64 35.52 13.66
N ALA A 586 0.26 36.69 13.13
CA ALA A 586 -1.14 37.14 13.12
C ALA A 586 -2.11 36.28 12.29
N GLN A 587 -1.59 35.45 11.38
CA GLN A 587 -2.38 34.59 10.49
C GLN A 587 -2.47 33.13 10.99
N ARG A 588 -1.52 32.70 11.83
CA ARG A 588 -1.38 31.29 12.27
C ARG A 588 -2.68 30.75 12.85
N ARG A 589 -3.25 31.46 13.81
CA ARG A 589 -4.46 31.03 14.50
C ARG A 589 -5.66 30.92 13.55
N LYS A 590 -5.84 31.88 12.65
CA LYS A 590 -6.94 31.85 11.68
C LYS A 590 -6.88 30.66 10.74
N VAL A 591 -5.68 30.31 10.25
CA VAL A 591 -5.45 29.14 9.40
C VAL A 591 -5.71 27.86 10.18
N HIS A 592 -5.22 27.79 11.40
CA HIS A 592 -5.37 26.64 12.28
C HIS A 592 -6.86 26.40 12.64
N GLU A 593 -7.60 27.47 12.98
CA GLU A 593 -9.05 27.41 13.25
C GLU A 593 -9.85 26.92 12.03
N TYR A 594 -9.46 27.31 10.82
CA TYR A 594 -10.09 26.81 9.60
C TYR A 594 -9.81 25.32 9.38
N TRP A 595 -8.56 24.85 9.59
CA TRP A 595 -8.21 23.43 9.42
C TRP A 595 -8.90 22.53 10.44
N TYR A 596 -9.15 23.04 11.66
CA TYR A 596 -9.78 22.29 12.75
C TYR A 596 -11.23 22.74 13.04
N ARG A 597 -11.89 23.33 12.04
CA ARG A 597 -13.32 23.69 12.15
C ARG A 597 -14.14 22.44 12.48
N ASP A 598 -15.20 22.61 13.27
CA ASP A 598 -16.13 21.55 13.68
C ASP A 598 -15.53 20.39 14.47
N THR A 599 -14.30 20.57 14.97
CA THR A 599 -13.66 19.60 15.86
C THR A 599 -14.23 19.72 17.28
N ASN A 600 -14.13 18.65 18.08
CA ASN A 600 -14.60 18.67 19.45
C ASN A 600 -13.77 19.60 20.34
N PRO A 601 -14.32 20.07 21.51
CA PRO A 601 -13.63 21.01 22.40
C PRO A 601 -12.28 20.48 22.92
N GLU A 602 -12.18 19.19 23.29
CA GLU A 602 -10.96 18.60 23.85
C GLU A 602 -9.79 18.65 22.86
N ILE A 603 -10.07 18.42 21.56
CA ILE A 603 -9.07 18.54 20.51
C ILE A 603 -8.73 20.00 20.22
N LYS A 604 -9.73 20.91 20.27
CA LYS A 604 -9.47 22.35 20.15
C LYS A 604 -8.57 22.85 21.28
N ASP A 605 -8.82 22.47 22.50
CA ASP A 605 -8.00 22.81 23.65
C ASP A 605 -6.55 22.29 23.50
N TYR A 606 -6.39 21.07 22.96
CA TYR A 606 -5.07 20.53 22.66
C TYR A 606 -4.34 21.32 21.58
N ILE A 607 -4.99 21.61 20.44
CA ILE A 607 -4.38 22.26 19.26
C ILE A 607 -4.03 23.72 19.56
N PHE A 608 -4.92 24.42 20.27
CA PHE A 608 -4.73 25.82 20.64
C PHE A 608 -3.99 25.99 21.98
N SER A 609 -3.56 24.88 22.63
CA SER A 609 -2.57 24.96 23.68
C SER A 609 -1.29 25.58 23.13
N ASP A 610 -0.69 26.44 23.88
CA ASP A 610 0.31 27.48 23.60
C ASP A 610 1.54 27.17 22.72
N ASN A 611 1.66 25.99 22.12
CA ASN A 611 2.94 25.52 21.59
C ASN A 611 3.30 26.08 20.20
N PHE A 612 2.36 26.25 19.29
CA PHE A 612 2.65 26.71 17.92
C PHE A 612 2.49 28.25 17.76
N ASP A 613 1.49 28.83 18.43
CA ASP A 613 1.21 30.26 18.33
C ASP A 613 2.25 31.11 19.06
N HIS A 614 3.01 30.53 20.01
CA HIS A 614 4.03 31.19 20.81
C HIS A 614 5.44 31.17 20.24
N LEU A 615 5.64 30.49 19.08
CA LEU A 615 6.92 30.56 18.37
C LEU A 615 7.20 31.99 17.87
N PRO A 616 8.47 32.39 17.76
CA PRO A 616 8.84 33.70 17.24
C PRO A 616 8.23 34.02 15.87
N GLU A 617 8.26 35.28 15.48
CA GLU A 617 7.83 35.72 14.14
C GLU A 617 8.66 34.99 13.07
N THR A 618 8.02 34.68 11.93
CA THR A 618 8.72 34.08 10.80
C THR A 618 9.69 35.05 10.12
N GLY A 619 10.75 34.50 9.56
CA GLY A 619 11.67 35.26 8.69
C GLY A 619 11.24 35.29 7.22
N VAL A 620 10.17 34.56 6.88
CA VAL A 620 9.61 34.55 5.52
C VAL A 620 9.01 35.93 5.21
N GLN A 621 9.41 36.53 4.09
CA GLN A 621 8.91 37.82 3.66
C GLN A 621 7.71 37.64 2.71
N TYR A 622 6.57 38.19 3.09
CA TYR A 622 5.32 38.16 2.33
C TYR A 622 5.04 39.48 1.64
N LYS A 623 4.46 39.41 0.44
CA LYS A 623 4.16 40.59 -0.42
C LYS A 623 2.68 40.73 -0.69
N THR A 624 1.88 39.67 -0.40
CA THR A 624 0.45 39.64 -0.70
C THR A 624 -0.42 39.52 0.56
N ASP A 625 -1.72 39.75 0.44
CA ASP A 625 -2.68 39.60 1.52
C ASP A 625 -3.12 38.13 1.71
N THR A 626 -2.57 37.19 0.91
CA THR A 626 -2.85 35.75 0.94
C THR A 626 -1.57 34.95 1.27
N PRO A 627 -1.00 35.09 2.48
CA PRO A 627 0.31 34.54 2.82
C PRO A 627 0.35 33.02 2.73
N LEU A 628 -0.76 32.32 2.90
CA LEU A 628 -0.81 30.85 2.76
C LEU A 628 -0.50 30.44 1.33
N LEU A 629 -1.14 31.05 0.32
CA LEU A 629 -0.88 30.73 -1.09
C LEU A 629 0.52 31.19 -1.50
N GLU A 630 0.93 32.36 -1.05
CA GLU A 630 2.28 32.87 -1.30
C GLU A 630 3.36 31.96 -0.70
N LEU A 631 3.13 31.38 0.49
CA LEU A 631 4.05 30.42 1.09
C LEU A 631 4.23 29.17 0.21
N TYR A 632 3.17 28.65 -0.40
CA TYR A 632 3.30 27.54 -1.33
C TYR A 632 4.20 27.87 -2.53
N ASP A 633 4.02 29.04 -3.11
CA ASP A 633 4.86 29.50 -4.23
C ASP A 633 6.34 29.68 -3.80
N LEU A 634 6.56 30.25 -2.63
CA LEU A 634 7.90 30.45 -2.07
C LEU A 634 8.61 29.13 -1.77
N ILE A 635 7.92 28.12 -1.23
CA ILE A 635 8.48 26.79 -1.00
C ILE A 635 8.77 26.10 -2.33
N ALA A 636 7.87 26.20 -3.30
CA ALA A 636 8.08 25.64 -4.64
C ALA A 636 9.30 26.28 -5.32
N GLU A 637 9.51 27.57 -5.18
CA GLU A 637 10.69 28.27 -5.71
C GLU A 637 11.98 27.85 -4.99
N HIS A 638 11.93 27.73 -3.67
CA HIS A 638 13.07 27.30 -2.84
C HIS A 638 13.57 25.89 -3.21
N THR A 639 12.66 24.99 -3.54
CA THR A 639 12.96 23.57 -3.86
C THR A 639 13.07 23.28 -5.36
N ASN A 640 12.91 24.29 -6.22
CA ASN A 640 12.81 24.14 -7.68
C ASN A 640 13.97 23.39 -8.36
N HIS A 641 15.20 23.49 -7.79
CA HIS A 641 16.38 22.79 -8.32
C HIS A 641 16.37 21.28 -8.09
N SER A 642 15.55 20.82 -7.16
CA SER A 642 15.45 19.39 -6.79
C SER A 642 14.11 18.78 -7.21
N ALA A 643 13.08 19.59 -7.49
CA ALA A 643 11.75 19.12 -7.80
C ALA A 643 11.69 18.44 -9.18
N LEU A 644 11.07 17.25 -9.23
CA LEU A 644 10.64 16.62 -10.47
C LEU A 644 9.19 17.03 -10.74
N ASN A 645 8.95 17.63 -11.90
CA ASN A 645 7.62 18.06 -12.31
C ASN A 645 7.03 17.20 -13.43
N ASP A 646 7.43 15.92 -13.48
CA ASP A 646 7.03 15.02 -14.57
C ASP A 646 5.52 14.76 -14.62
N TYR A 647 4.84 14.85 -13.49
CA TYR A 647 3.40 14.59 -13.37
C TYR A 647 2.52 15.83 -13.61
N ASN A 648 3.06 17.03 -13.51
CA ASN A 648 2.28 18.27 -13.59
C ASN A 648 2.01 18.68 -15.04
N ILE A 649 0.73 18.90 -15.40
CA ILE A 649 0.32 19.30 -16.76
C ILE A 649 0.48 20.79 -17.02
N GLU A 650 0.53 21.66 -15.99
CA GLU A 650 0.64 23.12 -16.10
C GLU A 650 2.07 23.65 -15.87
N ASP A 651 3.07 22.81 -15.85
CA ASP A 651 4.42 23.22 -15.49
C ASP A 651 5.02 24.26 -16.43
N LYS A 652 5.12 25.48 -15.94
CA LYS A 652 5.77 26.61 -16.62
C LYS A 652 7.31 26.50 -16.62
N SER A 653 7.91 25.64 -15.80
CA SER A 653 9.36 25.50 -15.66
C SER A 653 10.02 24.57 -16.69
N ARG A 654 9.25 23.81 -17.46
CA ARG A 654 9.76 22.86 -18.49
C ARG A 654 10.64 23.51 -19.58
N ASN A 655 10.53 24.80 -19.78
CA ASN A 655 11.38 25.56 -20.74
C ASN A 655 12.80 25.82 -20.18
N ARG A 656 13.06 25.56 -18.89
CA ARG A 656 14.40 25.60 -18.30
C ARG A 656 14.97 24.18 -18.30
N ALA A 657 15.81 23.89 -19.30
CA ALA A 657 16.44 22.58 -19.49
C ALA A 657 17.05 22.07 -18.18
N SER A 658 16.39 21.11 -17.55
CA SER A 658 17.00 20.28 -16.51
C SER A 658 18.14 19.49 -17.16
N LYS A 659 19.38 19.82 -16.81
CA LYS A 659 20.59 19.14 -17.30
C LYS A 659 20.77 17.72 -16.70
N THR A 660 19.83 17.23 -15.89
CA THR A 660 19.86 15.89 -15.34
C THR A 660 19.27 14.92 -16.35
N LYS A 661 20.12 14.06 -16.89
CA LYS A 661 19.73 12.89 -17.69
C LYS A 661 18.96 11.91 -16.80
N HIS A 662 17.67 12.11 -16.61
CA HIS A 662 16.79 11.09 -16.07
C HIS A 662 16.19 10.30 -17.23
N GLN A 663 16.45 9.01 -17.25
CA GLN A 663 15.79 8.06 -18.14
C GLN A 663 14.28 8.09 -17.83
N GLY A 664 13.46 8.39 -18.84
CA GLY A 664 12.02 8.18 -18.78
C GLY A 664 11.19 9.39 -18.43
N LYS A 665 11.29 10.49 -19.21
CA LYS A 665 10.26 11.55 -19.13
C LYS A 665 8.92 10.98 -19.57
N ILE A 666 7.90 11.15 -18.69
CA ILE A 666 6.51 10.83 -19.04
C ILE A 666 6.13 11.66 -20.27
N PRO A 667 5.60 11.04 -21.35
CA PRO A 667 5.23 11.78 -22.57
C PRO A 667 4.24 12.90 -22.26
N SER A 668 4.44 14.04 -22.89
CA SER A 668 3.56 15.21 -22.76
C SER A 668 3.16 15.73 -24.14
N HIS A 669 1.94 16.25 -24.23
CA HIS A 669 1.42 16.87 -25.43
C HIS A 669 0.71 18.16 -25.06
N LYS A 670 1.31 19.31 -25.48
CA LYS A 670 0.84 20.64 -25.06
C LYS A 670 -0.64 20.90 -25.36
N GLY A 671 -1.12 20.53 -26.53
CA GLY A 671 -2.52 20.75 -26.92
C GLY A 671 -3.51 19.93 -26.10
N ILE A 672 -3.14 18.68 -25.71
CA ILE A 672 -3.96 17.83 -24.84
C ILE A 672 -3.98 18.42 -23.42
N GLU A 673 -2.81 18.76 -22.89
CA GLU A 673 -2.65 19.27 -21.53
C GLU A 673 -3.38 20.60 -21.30
N GLN A 674 -3.33 21.52 -22.29
CA GLN A 674 -4.07 22.77 -22.21
C GLN A 674 -5.60 22.60 -22.14
N LYS A 675 -6.14 21.57 -22.80
CA LYS A 675 -7.57 21.26 -22.70
C LYS A 675 -7.90 20.58 -21.37
N LEU A 676 -7.09 19.60 -20.94
CA LEU A 676 -7.29 18.89 -19.67
C LEU A 676 -7.13 19.81 -18.45
N ALA A 677 -6.27 20.84 -18.53
CA ALA A 677 -6.06 21.79 -17.43
C ALA A 677 -7.36 22.52 -17.02
N GLN A 678 -8.33 22.67 -17.93
CA GLN A 678 -9.64 23.25 -17.60
C GLN A 678 -10.38 22.45 -16.51
N LEU A 679 -10.15 21.15 -16.42
CA LEU A 679 -10.77 20.28 -15.42
C LEU A 679 -10.21 20.49 -14.01
N GLN A 680 -8.99 21.03 -13.84
CA GLN A 680 -8.37 21.24 -12.51
C GLN A 680 -9.08 22.30 -11.66
N HIS A 681 -9.92 23.13 -12.28
CA HIS A 681 -10.67 24.17 -11.57
C HIS A 681 -12.08 23.73 -11.18
N LEU A 682 -12.47 22.49 -11.52
CA LEU A 682 -13.79 21.96 -11.21
C LEU A 682 -13.91 21.60 -9.74
N VAL A 683 -14.99 22.05 -9.12
CA VAL A 683 -15.31 21.79 -7.71
C VAL A 683 -16.76 21.30 -7.59
N GLY A 684 -17.03 20.44 -6.63
CA GLY A 684 -18.35 19.93 -6.33
C GLY A 684 -18.77 18.75 -7.23
N ALA A 685 -19.95 18.80 -7.83
CA ALA A 685 -20.56 17.67 -8.50
C ALA A 685 -19.66 16.94 -9.52
N PRO A 686 -18.91 17.62 -10.41
CA PRO A 686 -18.02 16.94 -11.33
C PRO A 686 -16.96 16.08 -10.63
N ALA A 687 -16.38 16.58 -9.55
CA ALA A 687 -15.41 15.82 -8.75
C ALA A 687 -16.07 14.69 -7.96
N THR A 688 -17.24 14.95 -7.36
CA THR A 688 -17.95 13.96 -6.53
C THR A 688 -18.47 12.77 -7.32
N LEU A 689 -18.92 12.98 -8.57
CA LEU A 689 -19.48 11.94 -9.43
C LEU A 689 -18.41 11.06 -10.08
N LEU A 690 -17.22 11.63 -10.34
CA LEU A 690 -16.08 10.83 -10.80
C LEU A 690 -15.58 9.91 -9.65
N PRO A 691 -15.15 8.69 -9.97
CA PRO A 691 -14.56 7.85 -8.97
C PRO A 691 -13.17 8.36 -8.57
N GLN A 692 -12.65 7.88 -7.45
CA GLN A 692 -11.39 8.38 -6.87
C GLN A 692 -10.21 8.38 -7.83
N VAL A 693 -10.06 7.33 -8.64
CA VAL A 693 -8.97 7.20 -9.61
C VAL A 693 -9.50 6.73 -10.95
N SER A 694 -9.40 7.58 -11.95
CA SER A 694 -9.71 7.23 -13.33
C SER A 694 -8.48 7.43 -14.22
N TYR A 695 -8.28 6.54 -15.20
CA TYR A 695 -7.23 6.71 -16.19
C TYR A 695 -7.83 7.04 -17.55
N VAL A 696 -7.24 8.01 -18.22
CA VAL A 696 -7.63 8.45 -19.57
C VAL A 696 -6.49 8.16 -20.53
N ALA A 697 -6.72 7.26 -21.47
CA ALA A 697 -5.85 7.02 -22.61
C ALA A 697 -6.26 7.92 -23.76
N ILE A 698 -5.36 8.74 -24.29
CA ILE A 698 -5.60 9.63 -25.41
C ILE A 698 -4.70 9.22 -26.56
N THR A 699 -5.30 8.75 -27.64
CA THR A 699 -4.59 8.39 -28.87
C THR A 699 -4.49 9.60 -29.80
N SER A 700 -3.27 9.91 -30.21
CA SER A 700 -2.97 10.94 -31.24
C SER A 700 -2.16 10.33 -32.39
N PRO A 701 -2.00 11.02 -33.51
CA PRO A 701 -1.09 10.60 -34.59
C PRO A 701 0.38 10.43 -34.13
N GLU A 702 0.78 11.12 -33.06
CA GLU A 702 2.14 11.09 -32.50
C GLU A 702 2.36 9.97 -31.52
N GLY A 703 1.29 9.33 -31.02
CA GLY A 703 1.33 8.23 -30.05
C GLY A 703 0.25 8.32 -28.97
N ASP A 704 0.39 7.45 -28.00
CA ASP A 704 -0.55 7.34 -26.88
C ASP A 704 -0.06 8.12 -25.66
N TYR A 705 -0.96 8.84 -25.04
CA TYR A 705 -0.76 9.60 -23.81
C TYR A 705 -1.71 9.10 -22.73
N PHE A 706 -1.22 8.92 -21.52
CA PHE A 706 -2.04 8.55 -20.37
C PHE A 706 -2.05 9.65 -19.33
N TYR A 707 -3.23 9.91 -18.78
CA TYR A 707 -3.47 10.85 -17.70
C TYR A 707 -4.30 10.20 -16.61
N SER A 708 -4.05 10.63 -15.36
CA SER A 708 -4.85 10.25 -14.20
C SER A 708 -5.75 11.42 -13.82
N LEU A 709 -7.04 11.15 -13.66
CA LEU A 709 -8.03 12.02 -13.04
C LEU A 709 -8.25 11.51 -11.63
N ILE A 710 -7.91 12.33 -10.63
CA ILE A 710 -8.05 11.99 -9.21
C ILE A 710 -9.09 12.90 -8.58
N SER A 711 -10.16 12.31 -8.07
CA SER A 711 -11.16 13.01 -7.27
C SER A 711 -10.66 13.10 -5.82
N ASN A 712 -10.46 14.32 -5.34
CA ASN A 712 -10.04 14.61 -3.98
C ASN A 712 -11.27 14.94 -3.13
N SER A 713 -11.57 14.08 -2.18
CA SER A 713 -12.68 14.28 -1.25
C SER A 713 -12.36 15.33 -0.20
N ALA A 714 -13.34 16.18 0.12
CA ALA A 714 -13.23 17.18 1.15
C ALA A 714 -14.05 16.83 2.40
N HIS A 715 -13.55 17.23 3.58
CA HIS A 715 -14.14 16.97 4.89
C HIS A 715 -14.09 18.21 5.80
N SER A 716 -15.04 18.34 6.71
CA SER A 716 -15.10 19.50 7.61
C SER A 716 -14.13 19.45 8.78
N ASN A 717 -13.59 18.26 9.09
CA ASN A 717 -12.79 18.02 10.28
C ASN A 717 -11.89 16.81 10.07
N VAL A 718 -10.69 16.87 10.63
CA VAL A 718 -9.64 15.86 10.45
C VAL A 718 -9.42 14.96 11.68
N ALA A 719 -9.93 15.33 12.84
CA ALA A 719 -9.61 14.66 14.10
C ALA A 719 -10.76 13.80 14.60
N HIS A 720 -11.34 12.94 13.77
CA HIS A 720 -12.46 12.07 14.14
C HIS A 720 -12.27 10.65 13.62
N LEU A 721 -12.15 9.68 14.53
CA LEU A 721 -11.78 8.30 14.20
C LEU A 721 -12.83 7.51 13.41
N PHE A 722 -14.14 7.77 13.63
CA PHE A 722 -15.18 6.85 13.18
C PHE A 722 -16.31 7.49 12.37
N ALA A 723 -16.32 8.79 12.19
CA ALA A 723 -17.42 9.51 11.54
C ALA A 723 -16.96 10.28 10.29
N GLU A 724 -16.01 9.75 9.54
CA GLU A 724 -15.47 10.43 8.36
C GLU A 724 -16.54 10.68 7.29
N ALA A 725 -17.40 9.69 7.05
CA ALA A 725 -18.49 9.80 6.07
C ALA A 725 -19.48 10.92 6.41
N GLU A 726 -19.76 11.14 7.71
CA GLU A 726 -20.66 12.20 8.19
C GLU A 726 -20.08 13.60 8.01
N ARG A 727 -18.76 13.69 7.77
CA ARG A 727 -18.03 14.95 7.66
C ARG A 727 -17.69 15.35 6.24
N ARG A 728 -18.15 14.56 5.27
CA ARG A 728 -17.98 14.84 3.85
C ARG A 728 -18.57 16.21 3.46
N LEU A 729 -17.82 16.93 2.65
CA LEU A 729 -18.22 18.19 2.04
C LEU A 729 -18.22 18.09 0.51
N PRO A 730 -19.16 17.37 -0.12
CA PRO A 730 -19.13 17.09 -1.56
C PRO A 730 -19.09 18.35 -2.44
N LYS A 731 -19.59 19.48 -1.93
CA LYS A 731 -19.50 20.78 -2.63
C LYS A 731 -18.09 21.35 -2.70
N GLU A 732 -17.16 20.85 -1.89
CA GLU A 732 -15.77 21.27 -1.84
C GLU A 732 -14.81 20.23 -2.46
N ASP A 733 -15.33 19.09 -2.94
CA ASP A 733 -14.54 18.11 -3.68
C ASP A 733 -13.93 18.75 -4.91
N ASN A 734 -12.70 18.38 -5.27
CA ASN A 734 -12.01 18.92 -6.42
C ASN A 734 -11.30 17.82 -7.24
N LEU A 735 -10.78 18.20 -8.41
CA LEU A 735 -10.09 17.30 -9.32
C LEU A 735 -8.61 17.66 -9.45
N SER A 736 -7.78 16.63 -9.41
CA SER A 736 -6.39 16.71 -9.84
C SER A 736 -6.22 15.96 -11.16
N ILE A 737 -5.58 16.62 -12.12
CA ILE A 737 -5.28 16.04 -13.44
C ILE A 737 -3.77 15.89 -13.54
N LEU A 738 -3.32 14.66 -13.68
CA LEU A 738 -1.91 14.32 -13.61
C LEU A 738 -1.46 13.61 -14.89
N ARG A 739 -0.26 13.90 -15.33
CA ARG A 739 0.37 13.18 -16.44
C ARG A 739 0.79 11.80 -15.95
N GLY A 740 0.55 10.77 -16.78
CA GLY A 740 0.92 9.39 -16.47
C GLY A 740 -0.08 8.66 -15.58
N ILE A 741 0.38 7.55 -15.05
CA ILE A 741 -0.38 6.65 -14.20
C ILE A 741 -0.06 6.95 -12.74
N VAL A 742 -1.07 7.40 -12.00
CA VAL A 742 -1.00 7.70 -10.56
C VAL A 742 -2.15 7.01 -9.86
N GLY A 743 -1.85 6.26 -8.82
CA GLY A 743 -2.79 5.38 -8.16
C GLY A 743 -2.49 3.91 -8.46
N THR A 744 -3.02 3.04 -7.63
CA THR A 744 -2.75 1.59 -7.69
C THR A 744 -4.01 0.76 -7.88
N TYR A 745 -5.16 1.38 -7.65
CA TYR A 745 -6.50 0.81 -7.78
C TYR A 745 -7.33 1.66 -8.73
N PRO A 746 -7.30 1.41 -10.04
CA PRO A 746 -8.18 2.11 -10.96
C PRO A 746 -9.65 1.78 -10.68
N ASN A 747 -10.50 2.81 -10.68
CA ASN A 747 -11.95 2.63 -10.59
C ASN A 747 -12.62 2.70 -11.96
N ALA A 748 -12.10 3.53 -12.88
CA ALA A 748 -12.62 3.66 -14.23
C ALA A 748 -11.51 3.87 -15.27
N PHE A 749 -11.80 3.43 -16.49
CA PHE A 749 -10.96 3.65 -17.66
C PHE A 749 -11.73 4.43 -18.72
N PHE A 750 -11.06 5.41 -19.32
CA PHE A 750 -11.54 6.14 -20.48
C PHE A 750 -10.53 6.02 -21.64
N GLN A 751 -11.05 5.87 -22.85
CA GLN A 751 -10.24 5.82 -24.05
C GLN A 751 -10.84 6.75 -25.11
N ILE A 752 -10.07 7.73 -25.52
CA ILE A 752 -10.51 8.76 -26.46
C ILE A 752 -9.42 9.06 -27.50
N THR A 753 -9.80 9.69 -28.59
CA THR A 753 -8.87 10.29 -29.54
C THR A 753 -8.71 11.79 -29.29
N THR A 754 -7.72 12.41 -29.93
CA THR A 754 -7.54 13.88 -29.88
C THR A 754 -8.74 14.67 -30.40
N GLU A 755 -9.51 14.12 -31.34
CA GLU A 755 -10.75 14.70 -31.88
C GLU A 755 -11.87 14.67 -30.81
N GLN A 756 -11.97 13.63 -30.02
CA GLN A 756 -12.97 13.47 -28.98
C GLN A 756 -12.65 14.25 -27.69
N LEU A 757 -11.40 14.72 -27.52
CA LEU A 757 -10.93 15.34 -26.28
C LEU A 757 -11.80 16.55 -25.85
N THR A 758 -12.24 17.40 -26.77
CA THR A 758 -13.08 18.55 -26.44
C THR A 758 -14.45 18.11 -25.91
N ALA A 759 -15.07 17.12 -26.54
CA ALA A 759 -16.34 16.56 -26.07
C ALA A 759 -16.20 15.86 -24.71
N PHE A 760 -15.11 15.14 -24.47
CA PHE A 760 -14.82 14.52 -23.20
C PHE A 760 -14.66 15.57 -22.07
N VAL A 761 -13.84 16.61 -22.29
CA VAL A 761 -13.65 17.69 -21.32
C VAL A 761 -14.97 18.39 -20.99
N GLN A 762 -15.79 18.66 -22.00
CA GLN A 762 -17.11 19.25 -21.81
C GLN A 762 -18.03 18.32 -20.99
N ALA A 763 -18.10 17.02 -21.35
CA ALA A 763 -18.93 16.06 -20.64
C ALA A 763 -18.54 15.93 -19.16
N VAL A 764 -17.23 15.92 -18.83
CA VAL A 764 -16.76 15.93 -17.45
C VAL A 764 -17.13 17.23 -16.74
N SER A 765 -16.99 18.39 -17.40
CA SER A 765 -17.29 19.69 -16.81
C SER A 765 -18.79 19.90 -16.51
N GLU A 766 -19.66 19.24 -17.25
CA GLU A 766 -21.12 19.36 -17.15
C GLU A 766 -21.76 18.32 -16.20
N LEU A 767 -20.96 17.44 -15.57
CA LEU A 767 -21.47 16.42 -14.64
C LEU A 767 -22.24 17.06 -13.47
N LYS A 768 -23.50 16.70 -13.30
CA LYS A 768 -24.38 17.14 -12.20
C LYS A 768 -25.14 15.99 -11.56
N THR A 769 -25.38 14.93 -12.30
CA THR A 769 -26.21 13.78 -11.89
C THR A 769 -25.52 12.46 -12.25
N GLU A 770 -25.96 11.37 -11.62
CA GLU A 770 -25.53 10.02 -12.00
C GLU A 770 -25.84 9.67 -13.45
N GLN A 771 -26.92 10.22 -14.00
CA GLN A 771 -27.27 10.02 -15.42
C GLN A 771 -26.25 10.67 -16.37
N ASP A 772 -25.74 11.85 -16.02
CA ASP A 772 -24.67 12.51 -16.80
C ASP A 772 -23.40 11.66 -16.77
N TYR A 773 -23.09 11.07 -15.61
CA TYR A 773 -21.96 10.16 -15.50
C TYR A 773 -22.16 8.90 -16.34
N GLN A 774 -23.35 8.31 -16.37
CA GLN A 774 -23.65 7.19 -17.27
C GLN A 774 -23.44 7.55 -18.74
N HIS A 775 -23.89 8.73 -19.19
CA HIS A 775 -23.65 9.22 -20.56
C HIS A 775 -22.14 9.41 -20.83
N LEU A 776 -21.36 9.91 -19.87
CA LEU A 776 -19.91 9.99 -19.99
C LEU A 776 -19.31 8.59 -20.21
N LYS A 777 -19.77 7.61 -19.44
CA LYS A 777 -19.32 6.21 -19.54
C LYS A 777 -19.71 5.58 -20.87
N ASP A 778 -20.94 5.76 -21.33
CA ASP A 778 -21.44 5.21 -22.59
C ASP A 778 -20.62 5.69 -23.80
N ASN A 779 -20.11 6.93 -23.75
CA ASN A 779 -19.41 7.52 -24.88
C ASN A 779 -17.88 7.34 -24.86
N PHE A 780 -17.27 7.20 -23.69
CA PHE A 780 -15.81 7.31 -23.56
C PHE A 780 -15.14 6.23 -22.72
N SER A 781 -15.91 5.37 -22.02
CA SER A 781 -15.26 4.42 -21.10
C SER A 781 -14.91 3.10 -21.77
N VAL A 782 -13.92 2.43 -21.18
CA VAL A 782 -13.69 0.99 -21.34
C VAL A 782 -14.22 0.33 -20.08
N ARG A 783 -15.47 -0.18 -20.18
CA ARG A 783 -16.11 -0.85 -19.04
C ARG A 783 -15.44 -2.18 -18.75
N ARG A 784 -15.62 -2.67 -17.52
CA ARG A 784 -15.08 -3.95 -17.09
C ARG A 784 -15.59 -5.16 -17.89
N THR A 785 -16.70 -5.02 -18.60
CA THR A 785 -17.30 -6.04 -19.48
C THR A 785 -16.96 -5.85 -20.95
N ASP A 786 -16.30 -4.75 -21.35
CA ASP A 786 -15.91 -4.46 -22.73
C ASP A 786 -15.01 -5.58 -23.28
N LYS A 787 -15.32 -6.10 -24.46
CA LYS A 787 -14.49 -7.11 -25.16
C LYS A 787 -13.04 -6.70 -25.35
N ASN A 788 -12.75 -5.39 -25.45
CA ASN A 788 -11.39 -4.84 -25.59
C ASN A 788 -10.70 -4.55 -24.26
N PHE A 789 -11.34 -4.87 -23.12
CA PHE A 789 -10.82 -4.58 -21.79
C PHE A 789 -9.38 -5.06 -21.62
N TRP A 790 -9.10 -6.31 -21.98
CA TRP A 790 -7.74 -6.87 -21.82
C TRP A 790 -6.72 -6.21 -22.74
N ALA A 791 -7.09 -5.86 -23.98
CA ALA A 791 -6.21 -5.13 -24.88
C ALA A 791 -5.88 -3.73 -24.34
N PHE A 792 -6.86 -3.05 -23.75
CA PHE A 792 -6.66 -1.78 -23.08
C PHE A 792 -5.74 -1.92 -21.85
N ALA A 793 -6.00 -2.91 -20.99
CA ALA A 793 -5.21 -3.16 -19.79
C ALA A 793 -3.74 -3.50 -20.11
N ASP A 794 -3.51 -4.29 -21.15
CA ASP A 794 -2.15 -4.61 -21.62
C ASP A 794 -1.42 -3.38 -22.16
N LYS A 795 -2.12 -2.54 -22.94
CA LYS A 795 -1.60 -1.25 -23.45
C LYS A 795 -1.22 -0.33 -22.29
N LEU A 796 -2.09 -0.20 -21.29
CA LEU A 796 -1.86 0.59 -20.08
C LEU A 796 -0.60 0.12 -19.32
N HIS A 797 -0.50 -1.16 -19.01
CA HIS A 797 0.63 -1.72 -18.27
C HIS A 797 1.95 -1.61 -19.05
N ALA A 798 1.92 -1.86 -20.38
CA ALA A 798 3.09 -1.68 -21.25
C ALA A 798 3.58 -0.22 -21.26
N TRP A 799 2.64 0.73 -21.37
CA TRP A 799 2.94 2.15 -21.33
C TRP A 799 3.50 2.57 -19.97
N TYR A 800 2.89 2.10 -18.87
CA TYR A 800 3.32 2.36 -17.49
C TYR A 800 4.76 1.88 -17.26
N LYS A 801 5.05 0.63 -17.62
CA LYS A 801 6.40 0.05 -17.51
C LYS A 801 7.43 0.80 -18.36
N LYS A 802 7.05 1.26 -19.55
CA LYS A 802 7.96 1.98 -20.47
C LYS A 802 8.36 3.37 -19.94
N TYR A 803 7.40 4.13 -19.40
CA TYR A 803 7.59 5.55 -19.14
C TYR A 803 7.70 5.91 -17.65
N GLN A 804 7.32 5.01 -16.75
CA GLN A 804 7.38 5.20 -15.30
C GLN A 804 8.01 3.97 -14.61
N ARG A 805 9.12 3.48 -15.16
CA ARG A 805 9.76 2.20 -14.80
C ARG A 805 9.91 1.98 -13.29
N ASP A 806 10.38 3.00 -12.55
CA ASP A 806 10.70 2.87 -11.13
C ASP A 806 9.44 2.71 -10.25
N SER A 807 8.30 3.25 -10.67
CA SER A 807 7.02 3.14 -9.96
C SER A 807 6.10 2.08 -10.56
N ALA A 808 6.40 1.57 -11.76
CA ALA A 808 5.52 0.66 -12.48
C ALA A 808 5.42 -0.71 -11.79
N GLY A 809 4.19 -1.20 -11.70
CA GLY A 809 3.82 -2.54 -11.29
C GLY A 809 2.42 -2.86 -11.80
N LEU A 810 1.99 -4.11 -11.64
CA LEU A 810 0.61 -4.46 -11.98
C LEU A 810 -0.36 -3.70 -11.08
N LEU A 811 -1.39 -3.14 -11.69
CA LEU A 811 -2.49 -2.46 -11.01
C LEU A 811 -3.48 -3.49 -10.47
N ASP A 812 -4.20 -3.13 -9.42
CA ASP A 812 -5.21 -4.00 -8.82
C ASP A 812 -6.60 -3.65 -9.34
N PHE A 813 -7.25 -4.59 -10.03
CA PHE A 813 -8.57 -4.40 -10.67
C PHE A 813 -9.75 -4.76 -9.77
N ASN A 814 -9.53 -5.10 -8.51
CA ASN A 814 -10.62 -5.41 -7.58
C ASN A 814 -11.58 -4.24 -7.31
N ARG A 815 -11.17 -3.01 -7.63
CA ARG A 815 -11.97 -1.80 -7.41
C ARG A 815 -12.53 -1.16 -8.66
N LEU A 816 -12.44 -1.82 -9.80
CA LEU A 816 -13.13 -1.36 -11.01
C LEU A 816 -14.65 -1.31 -10.75
N GLU A 817 -15.25 -0.16 -11.01
CA GLU A 817 -16.68 0.05 -10.81
C GLU A 817 -17.54 -0.67 -11.84
N ASN A 818 -18.82 -0.81 -11.52
CA ASN A 818 -19.87 -1.32 -12.41
C ASN A 818 -20.90 -0.22 -12.68
N ARG A 819 -20.41 0.91 -13.24
CA ARG A 819 -21.21 2.09 -13.56
C ARG A 819 -21.08 2.47 -15.01
#